data_5119e2cc56a81126ffed5b7a47b48c3c
#
_entry.id   5119e2cc56a81126ffed5b7a47b48c3c
#
_cell.length_a   1.000
_cell.length_b   1.000
_cell.length_c   1.000
_cell.angle_alpha   90.00
_cell.angle_beta   90.00
_cell.angle_gamma   90.00
#
_symmetry.space_group_name_H-M   'P 1'
#
loop_
_entity.id
_entity.type
_entity.pdbx_description
1 polymer ?
#
loop_
_entity_poly.entity_id
_entity_poly.type
_entity_poly.pdbx_seq_one_letter_code
_entity_poly.pdbx_strand_id
1 'polypeptide(L)'
;MRLSLWGSLLFFSFFVKHLTSLDPNTDAYYLSSFFSALRLPNYPQAHTFSSSCSWPGVVVCDSGENVLHISASGLDLSGSIPDNTIGKMSKLQTLDLSGNKITSLPSDLWSLSLLESLNLSSNRISEHLPSNIGNFMSLHTLDLSFNSFSGEIPAAISSLVNLTTLKLHNNDFQSGVPPGLLHCRSLVSIDLSSNRLSGPLPVGFGSAFPQLKSLNLSRNLFQGSLIGVLHENVETVDLSENRFDEHILQLIPGHKHNWSSLIHLDLSDNSFVGHIFNGLSSAHKLGHLNLACNRFRAQKFPQIGKLSALHYLNLSRTNLTNIIPSEISRLSQLKVLDLSSNNLTGHVPMLSLKNIEVLDLSLNKLDGDIPRPLLEKLPMIQRFNFSLNNLTFCNPNFSQETIQRSFINSTNNCPFAAKPIVTKGKKVNKKKTGLKIGLGLAISMAFLLVGLLLILVVLRGRRKSRTWATKLAINNTEPNSPDQNDSTTDVKHATQIPVVMIDKPLMKMTLADLKAATFNFDRGTLLSEGKSGPTYGAVLPNGFRAAIKVVPSGSTLTDTEVSIAFERLARINHPNLVPLCGYCIATEQRIAIYEDLDMVNLQSLLHNNADDSAPWRLRHKIALGTARALAFLHHGCIPPMVHGEAKAATIWLDSSQEPRLADFGLVKLLDEEFPGSESLDGYTSPEQERNASPTLESDVYSFGVVLLELVSGKKPEEDLVNWVRGLVRQGQGLRAIDPTMREIVPEDEIAEAVKIGYLCTADLPWKRPTMQQVVGLLKDISPNY
;
A
#
# COMPACT_ATOMS: atom_id res chain seq x y z
N MET A 1 -76.30 36.04 -8.94
CA MET A 1 -74.86 36.26 -8.70
C MET A 1 -74.24 35.13 -7.83
N ARG A 2 -74.66 33.89 -8.01
CA ARG A 2 -74.09 32.71 -7.28
C ARG A 2 -73.72 31.53 -8.19
N LEU A 3 -73.84 31.67 -9.51
CA LEU A 3 -73.52 30.62 -10.50
C LEU A 3 -72.20 30.83 -11.25
N SER A 4 -71.54 32.01 -11.13
CA SER A 4 -70.27 32.29 -11.81
C SER A 4 -69.03 31.96 -10.99
N LEU A 5 -69.13 31.74 -9.65
CA LEU A 5 -67.95 31.39 -8.83
C LEU A 5 -67.61 29.90 -8.85
N TRP A 6 -68.56 29.03 -9.13
CA TRP A 6 -68.31 27.57 -9.21
C TRP A 6 -67.64 27.14 -10.53
N GLY A 7 -67.95 27.84 -11.60
CA GLY A 7 -67.30 27.62 -12.90
C GLY A 7 -65.82 27.99 -12.91
N SER A 8 -65.47 29.11 -12.27
CA SER A 8 -64.09 29.57 -12.15
C SER A 8 -63.23 28.70 -11.20
N LEU A 9 -63.81 28.17 -10.14
CA LEU A 9 -63.12 27.27 -9.21
C LEU A 9 -62.89 25.87 -9.83
N LEU A 10 -63.83 25.35 -10.64
CA LEU A 10 -63.67 24.09 -11.36
C LEU A 10 -62.66 24.27 -12.52
N PHE A 11 -62.64 25.40 -13.22
CA PHE A 11 -61.62 25.70 -14.25
C PHE A 11 -60.22 25.92 -13.62
N PHE A 12 -60.14 26.56 -12.48
CA PHE A 12 -58.87 26.72 -11.77
C PHE A 12 -58.40 25.39 -11.17
N SER A 13 -59.30 24.52 -10.68
CA SER A 13 -58.95 23.20 -10.18
C SER A 13 -58.52 22.22 -11.30
N PHE A 14 -59.09 22.37 -12.51
CA PHE A 14 -58.64 21.63 -13.70
C PHE A 14 -57.31 22.16 -14.27
N PHE A 15 -57.09 23.49 -14.22
CA PHE A 15 -55.83 24.11 -14.65
C PHE A 15 -54.69 23.89 -13.64
N VAL A 16 -54.98 23.82 -12.35
CA VAL A 16 -53.97 23.52 -11.32
C VAL A 16 -53.63 22.03 -11.25
N LYS A 17 -54.50 21.13 -11.78
CA LYS A 17 -54.20 19.70 -11.91
C LYS A 17 -53.39 19.35 -13.15
N HIS A 18 -53.19 20.24 -14.11
CA HIS A 18 -52.39 20.04 -15.31
C HIS A 18 -51.01 20.71 -15.25
N LEU A 19 -50.68 21.36 -14.14
CA LEU A 19 -49.32 21.81 -13.89
C LEU A 19 -48.69 20.85 -12.89
N THR A 20 -47.80 19.96 -13.44
CA THR A 20 -46.75 19.26 -12.67
C THR A 20 -46.93 17.77 -12.32
N SER A 21 -47.50 16.95 -13.15
CA SER A 21 -47.12 15.54 -13.11
C SER A 21 -46.53 15.16 -14.47
N LEU A 22 -45.25 14.77 -14.51
CA LEU A 22 -44.68 14.06 -15.66
C LEU A 22 -45.58 12.86 -15.93
N ASP A 23 -45.90 12.60 -17.21
CA ASP A 23 -46.69 11.40 -17.58
C ASP A 23 -45.92 10.15 -17.09
N PRO A 24 -46.58 9.29 -16.29
CA PRO A 24 -45.98 8.03 -15.88
C PRO A 24 -45.63 7.22 -17.13
N ASN A 25 -44.47 6.56 -17.14
CA ASN A 25 -43.88 5.80 -18.22
C ASN A 25 -43.20 6.60 -19.35
N THR A 26 -42.84 7.85 -19.13
CA THR A 26 -41.95 8.61 -20.03
C THR A 26 -40.53 8.61 -19.54
N ASP A 27 -39.55 8.77 -20.44
CA ASP A 27 -38.12 8.90 -20.05
C ASP A 27 -37.88 10.05 -19.09
N ALA A 28 -38.67 11.15 -19.22
CA ALA A 28 -38.62 12.28 -18.29
C ALA A 28 -38.99 11.87 -16.86
N TYR A 29 -40.02 11.03 -16.70
CA TYR A 29 -40.42 10.49 -15.41
C TYR A 29 -39.32 9.61 -14.79
N TYR A 30 -38.76 8.67 -15.57
CA TYR A 30 -37.71 7.77 -15.13
C TYR A 30 -36.44 8.54 -14.77
N LEU A 31 -36.02 9.51 -15.57
CA LEU A 31 -34.87 10.37 -15.32
C LEU A 31 -35.02 11.20 -14.04
N SER A 32 -36.21 11.78 -13.84
CA SER A 32 -36.52 12.54 -12.61
C SER A 32 -36.46 11.64 -11.36
N SER A 33 -37.01 10.44 -11.44
CA SER A 33 -36.98 9.45 -10.36
C SER A 33 -35.54 9.02 -10.04
N PHE A 34 -34.73 8.78 -11.07
CA PHE A 34 -33.33 8.42 -10.99
C PHE A 34 -32.50 9.48 -10.22
N PHE A 35 -32.52 10.74 -10.68
CA PHE A 35 -31.73 11.80 -10.04
C PHE A 35 -32.25 12.17 -8.66
N SER A 36 -33.56 12.10 -8.43
CA SER A 36 -34.16 12.34 -7.10
C SER A 36 -33.67 11.30 -6.07
N ALA A 37 -33.56 10.04 -6.47
CA ALA A 37 -33.09 8.96 -5.58
C ALA A 37 -31.61 9.10 -5.22
N LEU A 38 -30.79 9.60 -6.13
CA LEU A 38 -29.34 9.72 -5.94
C LEU A 38 -28.88 11.00 -5.24
N ARG A 39 -29.79 11.77 -4.65
CA ARG A 39 -29.51 12.95 -3.81
C ARG A 39 -28.59 13.97 -4.47
N LEU A 40 -28.85 14.31 -5.73
CA LEU A 40 -28.05 15.32 -6.44
C LEU A 40 -28.07 16.66 -5.69
N PRO A 41 -26.92 17.20 -5.24
CA PRO A 41 -26.86 18.51 -4.61
C PRO A 41 -27.26 19.58 -5.64
N ASN A 42 -28.20 20.45 -5.30
CA ASN A 42 -28.76 21.50 -6.17
C ASN A 42 -29.64 21.01 -7.34
N TYR A 43 -30.26 19.84 -7.21
CA TYR A 43 -31.28 19.41 -8.17
C TYR A 43 -32.42 20.43 -8.21
N PRO A 44 -32.73 21.05 -9.35
CA PRO A 44 -33.93 21.84 -9.49
C PRO A 44 -35.12 20.92 -9.23
N GLN A 45 -35.99 21.30 -8.29
CA GLN A 45 -37.13 20.48 -7.94
C GLN A 45 -37.92 20.09 -9.19
N ALA A 46 -38.38 18.84 -9.27
CA ALA A 46 -38.98 18.16 -10.44
C ALA A 46 -40.15 18.94 -11.13
N HIS A 47 -40.54 20.10 -10.58
CA HIS A 47 -41.61 20.93 -11.08
C HIS A 47 -41.21 21.90 -12.20
N THR A 48 -39.93 21.96 -12.61
CA THR A 48 -39.45 22.96 -13.59
C THR A 48 -39.06 22.36 -14.96
N PHE A 49 -39.06 21.03 -15.16
CA PHE A 49 -38.70 20.43 -16.43
C PHE A 49 -39.92 19.95 -17.19
N SER A 50 -40.17 20.58 -18.33
CA SER A 50 -41.20 20.18 -19.29
C SER A 50 -40.75 19.09 -20.26
N SER A 51 -39.46 18.72 -20.26
CA SER A 51 -38.87 17.72 -21.17
C SER A 51 -37.64 17.06 -20.54
N SER A 52 -37.44 15.74 -20.78
CA SER A 52 -36.24 14.99 -20.42
C SER A 52 -34.94 15.59 -20.98
N CYS A 53 -35.06 16.28 -22.12
CA CYS A 53 -33.94 16.84 -22.88
C CYS A 53 -33.53 18.24 -22.44
N SER A 54 -34.15 18.79 -21.40
CA SER A 54 -33.89 20.16 -20.90
C SER A 54 -32.61 20.28 -20.06
N TRP A 55 -31.80 19.23 -19.97
CA TRP A 55 -30.54 19.22 -19.20
C TRP A 55 -29.31 19.26 -20.12
N PRO A 56 -28.90 20.45 -20.62
CA PRO A 56 -27.79 20.58 -21.54
C PRO A 56 -26.48 20.07 -20.93
N GLY A 57 -25.76 19.22 -21.68
CA GLY A 57 -24.48 18.65 -21.27
C GLY A 57 -24.58 17.39 -20.39
N VAL A 58 -25.77 17.04 -19.89
CA VAL A 58 -25.99 15.81 -19.09
C VAL A 58 -26.81 14.79 -19.86
N VAL A 59 -27.88 15.24 -20.57
CA VAL A 59 -28.80 14.36 -21.30
C VAL A 59 -28.88 14.77 -22.76
N VAL A 60 -28.85 13.78 -23.67
CA VAL A 60 -29.11 13.94 -25.11
C VAL A 60 -30.24 13.02 -25.49
N CYS A 61 -31.21 13.55 -26.25
CA CYS A 61 -32.38 12.82 -26.72
C CYS A 61 -32.50 12.80 -28.24
N ASP A 62 -33.37 11.89 -28.74
CA ASP A 62 -33.82 11.90 -30.12
C ASP A 62 -34.98 12.93 -30.34
N SER A 63 -35.49 13.01 -31.58
CA SER A 63 -36.60 13.88 -31.93
C SER A 63 -37.96 13.48 -31.31
N GLY A 64 -38.01 12.31 -30.71
CA GLY A 64 -39.18 11.76 -29.98
C GLY A 64 -39.08 11.90 -28.47
N GLU A 65 -38.13 12.71 -27.97
CA GLU A 65 -37.85 12.91 -26.54
C GLU A 65 -37.39 11.64 -25.77
N ASN A 66 -36.96 10.58 -26.47
CA ASN A 66 -36.35 9.42 -25.82
C ASN A 66 -34.89 9.74 -25.47
N VAL A 67 -34.46 9.36 -24.31
CA VAL A 67 -33.07 9.56 -23.83
C VAL A 67 -32.13 8.60 -24.53
N LEU A 68 -31.12 9.13 -25.23
CA LEU A 68 -30.05 8.37 -25.89
C LEU A 68 -28.77 8.33 -25.09
N HIS A 69 -28.36 9.45 -24.46
CA HIS A 69 -27.13 9.54 -23.73
C HIS A 69 -27.34 10.23 -22.38
N ILE A 70 -26.74 9.66 -21.34
CA ILE A 70 -26.64 10.25 -19.99
C ILE A 70 -25.16 10.37 -19.65
N SER A 71 -24.68 11.62 -19.43
CA SER A 71 -23.31 11.94 -19.02
C SER A 71 -23.33 12.67 -17.67
N ALA A 72 -23.38 11.89 -16.57
CA ALA A 72 -23.51 12.40 -15.20
C ALA A 72 -22.24 12.08 -14.36
N SER A 73 -21.06 12.19 -14.99
CA SER A 73 -19.77 11.95 -14.33
C SER A 73 -19.44 13.03 -13.31
N GLY A 74 -19.00 12.64 -12.11
CA GLY A 74 -18.48 13.55 -11.08
C GLY A 74 -19.52 14.49 -10.46
N LEU A 75 -20.82 14.18 -10.55
CA LEU A 75 -21.90 15.00 -10.02
C LEU A 75 -22.22 14.74 -8.53
N ASP A 76 -21.38 14.01 -7.83
CA ASP A 76 -21.56 13.65 -6.41
C ASP A 76 -22.84 12.82 -6.12
N LEU A 77 -23.32 12.09 -7.13
CA LEU A 77 -24.47 11.19 -7.01
C LEU A 77 -24.18 10.11 -5.96
N SER A 78 -25.11 9.85 -5.06
CA SER A 78 -24.87 8.94 -3.94
C SER A 78 -26.07 8.04 -3.63
N GLY A 79 -25.77 6.80 -3.25
CA GLY A 79 -26.76 5.79 -2.86
C GLY A 79 -26.99 4.69 -3.90
N SER A 80 -28.08 3.96 -3.76
CA SER A 80 -28.52 2.90 -4.66
C SER A 80 -29.35 3.45 -5.81
N ILE A 81 -29.10 2.98 -7.03
CA ILE A 81 -29.99 3.29 -8.17
C ILE A 81 -31.24 2.39 -8.06
N PRO A 82 -32.44 2.96 -7.96
CA PRO A 82 -33.66 2.14 -7.84
C PRO A 82 -34.02 1.44 -9.15
N ASP A 83 -34.69 0.30 -9.02
CA ASP A 83 -35.36 -0.36 -10.15
C ASP A 83 -36.43 0.54 -10.77
N ASN A 84 -36.80 0.27 -12.00
CA ASN A 84 -37.77 1.00 -12.78
C ASN A 84 -37.44 2.50 -12.96
N THR A 85 -36.15 2.79 -13.10
CA THR A 85 -35.60 4.12 -13.44
C THR A 85 -34.84 4.02 -14.78
N ILE A 86 -33.52 4.13 -14.77
CA ILE A 86 -32.69 4.11 -16.00
C ILE A 86 -32.88 2.81 -16.82
N GLY A 87 -33.18 1.67 -16.18
CA GLY A 87 -33.41 0.41 -16.88
C GLY A 87 -34.66 0.40 -17.76
N LYS A 88 -35.56 1.40 -17.64
CA LYS A 88 -36.75 1.57 -18.49
C LYS A 88 -36.51 2.40 -19.73
N MET A 89 -35.37 3.10 -19.83
CA MET A 89 -35.02 3.95 -20.97
C MET A 89 -34.50 3.10 -22.15
N SER A 90 -35.41 2.42 -22.83
CA SER A 90 -35.09 1.37 -23.82
C SER A 90 -34.25 1.84 -25.03
N LYS A 91 -34.15 3.14 -25.27
CA LYS A 91 -33.34 3.76 -26.33
C LYS A 91 -31.95 4.19 -25.89
N LEU A 92 -31.62 4.03 -24.60
CA LEU A 92 -30.36 4.48 -24.05
C LEU A 92 -29.17 3.75 -24.72
N GLN A 93 -28.24 4.54 -25.27
CA GLN A 93 -27.02 4.09 -25.96
C GLN A 93 -25.77 4.33 -25.11
N THR A 94 -25.73 5.43 -24.37
CA THR A 94 -24.57 5.76 -23.52
C THR A 94 -25.01 6.11 -22.12
N LEU A 95 -24.38 5.46 -21.15
CA LEU A 95 -24.54 5.75 -19.72
C LEU A 95 -23.16 5.97 -19.07
N ASP A 96 -22.87 7.21 -18.71
CA ASP A 96 -21.68 7.56 -17.92
C ASP A 96 -22.08 8.13 -16.57
N LEU A 97 -21.83 7.34 -15.52
CA LEU A 97 -22.03 7.69 -14.12
C LEU A 97 -20.71 7.66 -13.33
N SER A 98 -19.59 7.79 -14.01
CA SER A 98 -18.26 7.68 -13.40
C SER A 98 -17.99 8.76 -12.36
N GLY A 99 -17.06 8.49 -11.43
CA GLY A 99 -16.61 9.48 -10.43
C GLY A 99 -17.68 9.92 -9.42
N ASN A 100 -18.63 9.04 -9.09
CA ASN A 100 -19.71 9.30 -8.14
C ASN A 100 -19.58 8.45 -6.86
N LYS A 101 -20.65 8.36 -6.06
CA LYS A 101 -20.69 7.58 -4.80
C LYS A 101 -21.82 6.53 -4.83
N ILE A 102 -22.10 5.97 -6.02
CA ILE A 102 -23.15 4.97 -6.22
C ILE A 102 -22.73 3.67 -5.56
N THR A 103 -23.68 3.01 -4.85
CA THR A 103 -23.41 1.80 -4.07
C THR A 103 -23.98 0.53 -4.68
N SER A 104 -25.07 0.62 -5.43
CA SER A 104 -25.71 -0.53 -6.09
C SER A 104 -26.43 -0.13 -7.37
N LEU A 105 -26.64 -1.13 -8.24
CA LEU A 105 -27.25 -0.99 -9.56
C LEU A 105 -28.68 -1.56 -9.56
N PRO A 106 -29.58 -1.03 -10.41
CA PRO A 106 -30.91 -1.58 -10.53
C PRO A 106 -30.87 -2.90 -11.32
N SER A 107 -31.72 -3.85 -10.95
CA SER A 107 -31.77 -5.17 -11.59
C SER A 107 -32.17 -5.11 -13.07
N ASP A 108 -32.94 -4.09 -13.47
CA ASP A 108 -33.42 -3.88 -14.83
C ASP A 108 -32.42 -3.11 -15.73
N LEU A 109 -31.30 -2.61 -15.20
CA LEU A 109 -30.21 -2.04 -16.01
C LEU A 109 -29.77 -3.00 -17.13
N TRP A 110 -29.65 -4.27 -16.79
CA TRP A 110 -29.17 -5.33 -17.69
C TRP A 110 -30.13 -5.69 -18.82
N SER A 111 -31.27 -5.00 -18.94
CA SER A 111 -32.23 -5.14 -20.05
C SER A 111 -31.99 -4.16 -21.21
N LEU A 112 -31.08 -3.21 -21.09
CA LEU A 112 -30.78 -2.14 -22.07
C LEU A 112 -29.99 -2.69 -23.28
N SER A 113 -30.64 -3.42 -24.17
CA SER A 113 -29.99 -4.12 -25.29
C SER A 113 -29.34 -3.18 -26.34
N LEU A 114 -29.73 -1.91 -26.40
CA LEU A 114 -29.15 -0.90 -27.30
C LEU A 114 -27.96 -0.15 -26.69
N LEU A 115 -27.57 -0.47 -25.46
CA LEU A 115 -26.46 0.22 -24.80
C LEU A 115 -25.14 -0.10 -25.52
N GLU A 116 -24.46 0.96 -25.97
CA GLU A 116 -23.17 0.91 -26.67
C GLU A 116 -22.00 1.22 -25.75
N SER A 117 -22.21 2.09 -24.74
CA SER A 117 -21.19 2.47 -23.78
C SER A 117 -21.73 2.53 -22.36
N LEU A 118 -21.08 1.79 -21.46
CA LEU A 118 -21.36 1.81 -20.01
C LEU A 118 -20.10 2.16 -19.24
N ASN A 119 -20.12 3.31 -18.56
CA ASN A 119 -19.05 3.77 -17.68
C ASN A 119 -19.59 3.99 -16.27
N LEU A 120 -19.22 3.10 -15.33
CA LEU A 120 -19.54 3.16 -13.92
C LEU A 120 -18.27 3.32 -13.06
N SER A 121 -17.15 3.71 -13.67
CA SER A 121 -15.86 3.75 -12.99
C SER A 121 -15.83 4.73 -11.81
N SER A 122 -14.96 4.47 -10.85
CA SER A 122 -14.75 5.35 -9.68
C SER A 122 -16.05 5.60 -8.89
N ASN A 123 -16.71 4.53 -8.51
CA ASN A 123 -17.89 4.51 -7.65
C ASN A 123 -17.64 3.64 -6.39
N ARG A 124 -18.69 3.23 -5.70
CA ARG A 124 -18.65 2.38 -4.51
C ARG A 124 -19.50 1.12 -4.65
N ILE A 125 -19.68 0.66 -5.90
CA ILE A 125 -20.54 -0.50 -6.21
C ILE A 125 -19.85 -1.76 -5.70
N SER A 126 -20.57 -2.56 -4.90
CA SER A 126 -20.04 -3.75 -4.24
C SER A 126 -20.92 -4.98 -4.51
N GLU A 127 -21.07 -5.32 -5.78
CA GLU A 127 -21.95 -6.38 -6.27
C GLU A 127 -21.17 -7.44 -7.07
N HIS A 128 -21.85 -8.51 -7.46
CA HIS A 128 -21.36 -9.45 -8.46
C HIS A 128 -21.92 -9.08 -9.82
N LEU A 129 -21.10 -9.25 -10.86
CA LEU A 129 -21.62 -9.10 -12.22
C LEU A 129 -22.60 -10.24 -12.53
N PRO A 130 -23.84 -9.93 -12.87
CA PRO A 130 -24.83 -10.97 -13.16
C PRO A 130 -24.66 -11.55 -14.58
N SER A 131 -25.17 -12.76 -14.80
CA SER A 131 -25.17 -13.38 -16.13
C SER A 131 -25.94 -12.57 -17.19
N ASN A 132 -26.86 -11.70 -16.75
CA ASN A 132 -27.63 -10.82 -17.62
C ASN A 132 -26.75 -9.76 -18.33
N ILE A 133 -25.48 -9.58 -17.96
CA ILE A 133 -24.54 -8.72 -18.72
C ILE A 133 -24.47 -9.13 -20.19
N GLY A 134 -24.71 -10.41 -20.51
CA GLY A 134 -24.76 -10.92 -21.88
C GLY A 134 -25.87 -10.30 -22.76
N ASN A 135 -26.85 -9.60 -22.19
CA ASN A 135 -27.89 -8.90 -22.93
C ASN A 135 -27.40 -7.63 -23.63
N PHE A 136 -26.26 -7.10 -23.27
CA PHE A 136 -25.67 -5.89 -23.87
C PHE A 136 -25.01 -6.18 -25.22
N MET A 137 -25.76 -6.73 -26.17
CA MET A 137 -25.23 -7.17 -27.48
C MET A 137 -24.62 -6.05 -28.31
N SER A 138 -25.04 -4.81 -28.10
CA SER A 138 -24.52 -3.61 -28.81
C SER A 138 -23.31 -2.98 -28.11
N LEU A 139 -22.85 -3.50 -26.97
CA LEU A 139 -21.86 -2.82 -26.14
C LEU A 139 -20.47 -2.84 -26.79
N HIS A 140 -19.87 -1.65 -26.92
CA HIS A 140 -18.52 -1.40 -27.41
C HIS A 140 -17.55 -1.10 -26.27
N THR A 141 -18.01 -0.39 -25.23
CA THR A 141 -17.19 0.00 -24.09
C THR A 141 -17.85 -0.39 -22.77
N LEU A 142 -17.11 -1.12 -21.96
CA LEU A 142 -17.48 -1.45 -20.59
C LEU A 142 -16.36 -0.99 -19.65
N ASP A 143 -16.64 0.02 -18.81
CA ASP A 143 -15.72 0.50 -17.78
C ASP A 143 -16.38 0.42 -16.40
N LEU A 144 -15.95 -0.54 -15.59
CA LEU A 144 -16.40 -0.76 -14.20
C LEU A 144 -15.24 -0.52 -13.20
N SER A 145 -14.14 0.09 -13.65
CA SER A 145 -12.93 0.22 -12.86
C SER A 145 -13.12 1.06 -11.58
N PHE A 146 -12.22 0.89 -10.60
CA PHE A 146 -12.28 1.59 -9.32
C PHE A 146 -13.63 1.49 -8.61
N ASN A 147 -14.05 0.25 -8.38
CA ASN A 147 -15.23 -0.12 -7.61
C ASN A 147 -14.88 -1.25 -6.61
N SER A 148 -15.88 -1.92 -6.08
CA SER A 148 -15.72 -3.12 -5.24
C SER A 148 -16.48 -4.32 -5.82
N PHE A 149 -16.61 -4.42 -7.15
CA PHE A 149 -17.18 -5.59 -7.78
C PHE A 149 -16.40 -6.85 -7.38
N SER A 150 -17.10 -7.93 -7.10
CA SER A 150 -16.51 -9.16 -6.60
C SER A 150 -17.07 -10.40 -7.32
N GLY A 151 -16.59 -11.58 -6.94
CA GLY A 151 -17.00 -12.83 -7.59
C GLY A 151 -16.29 -13.05 -8.93
N GLU A 152 -16.86 -13.87 -9.78
CA GLU A 152 -16.31 -14.26 -11.08
C GLU A 152 -16.74 -13.30 -12.19
N ILE A 153 -15.91 -13.15 -13.22
CA ILE A 153 -16.35 -12.55 -14.49
C ILE A 153 -17.27 -13.58 -15.16
N PRO A 154 -18.56 -13.27 -15.38
CA PRO A 154 -19.52 -14.27 -15.82
C PRO A 154 -19.24 -14.77 -17.24
N ALA A 155 -19.43 -16.06 -17.50
CA ALA A 155 -19.22 -16.66 -18.81
C ALA A 155 -20.10 -16.02 -19.91
N ALA A 156 -21.23 -15.42 -19.53
CA ALA A 156 -22.13 -14.69 -20.42
C ALA A 156 -21.48 -13.47 -21.10
N ILE A 157 -20.28 -13.01 -20.66
CA ILE A 157 -19.49 -12.01 -21.37
C ILE A 157 -19.22 -12.41 -22.83
N SER A 158 -19.29 -13.71 -23.14
CA SER A 158 -19.17 -14.25 -24.51
C SER A 158 -20.14 -13.67 -25.54
N SER A 159 -21.28 -13.12 -25.08
CA SER A 159 -22.28 -12.47 -25.95
C SER A 159 -21.91 -11.07 -26.38
N LEU A 160 -20.91 -10.43 -25.75
CA LEU A 160 -20.48 -9.07 -26.05
C LEU A 160 -19.51 -9.04 -27.24
N VAL A 161 -19.94 -9.54 -28.38
CA VAL A 161 -19.08 -9.73 -29.56
C VAL A 161 -18.56 -8.41 -30.17
N ASN A 162 -19.26 -7.29 -29.94
CA ASN A 162 -18.90 -5.97 -30.39
C ASN A 162 -17.95 -5.20 -29.42
N LEU A 163 -17.64 -5.80 -28.26
CA LEU A 163 -16.86 -5.15 -27.22
C LEU A 163 -15.43 -4.87 -27.72
N THR A 164 -15.03 -3.58 -27.71
CA THR A 164 -13.70 -3.10 -28.08
C THR A 164 -12.85 -2.74 -26.89
N THR A 165 -13.49 -2.30 -25.80
CA THR A 165 -12.79 -1.87 -24.56
C THR A 165 -13.43 -2.50 -23.36
N LEU A 166 -12.62 -3.24 -22.58
CA LEU A 166 -12.99 -3.86 -21.32
C LEU A 166 -12.07 -3.37 -20.22
N LYS A 167 -12.62 -2.63 -19.24
CA LYS A 167 -11.89 -2.16 -18.06
C LYS A 167 -12.60 -2.60 -16.78
N LEU A 168 -11.99 -3.52 -16.06
CA LEU A 168 -12.46 -4.04 -14.78
C LEU A 168 -11.43 -3.81 -13.65
N HIS A 169 -10.40 -3.00 -13.89
CA HIS A 169 -9.29 -2.83 -12.97
C HIS A 169 -9.68 -2.14 -11.65
N ASN A 170 -8.88 -2.41 -10.61
CA ASN A 170 -9.13 -1.92 -9.24
C ASN A 170 -10.53 -2.32 -8.75
N ASN A 171 -10.77 -3.63 -8.67
CA ASN A 171 -11.94 -4.29 -8.12
C ASN A 171 -11.52 -5.53 -7.31
N ASP A 172 -12.48 -6.34 -6.88
CA ASP A 172 -12.26 -7.57 -6.11
C ASP A 172 -12.64 -8.85 -6.91
N PHE A 173 -12.57 -8.80 -8.24
CA PHE A 173 -12.85 -9.99 -9.07
C PHE A 173 -11.88 -11.12 -8.76
N GLN A 174 -12.40 -12.36 -8.71
CA GLN A 174 -11.65 -13.57 -8.37
C GLN A 174 -11.94 -14.69 -9.38
N SER A 175 -11.33 -15.87 -9.18
CA SER A 175 -11.34 -16.97 -10.16
C SER A 175 -10.49 -16.67 -11.41
N GLY A 176 -10.65 -17.43 -12.47
CA GLY A 176 -9.90 -17.25 -13.73
C GLY A 176 -10.63 -16.36 -14.73
N VAL A 177 -9.91 -15.99 -15.79
CA VAL A 177 -10.56 -15.39 -16.96
C VAL A 177 -11.47 -16.44 -17.62
N PRO A 178 -12.77 -16.16 -17.80
CA PRO A 178 -13.68 -17.15 -18.36
C PRO A 178 -13.35 -17.42 -19.84
N PRO A 179 -13.35 -18.69 -20.29
CA PRO A 179 -13.12 -19.02 -21.70
C PRO A 179 -14.08 -18.31 -22.66
N GLY A 180 -15.27 -17.91 -22.18
CA GLY A 180 -16.24 -17.13 -22.92
C GLY A 180 -15.70 -15.79 -23.44
N LEU A 181 -14.75 -15.15 -22.72
CA LEU A 181 -14.12 -13.90 -23.17
C LEU A 181 -13.46 -14.02 -24.56
N LEU A 182 -12.99 -15.22 -24.91
CA LEU A 182 -12.34 -15.45 -26.21
C LEU A 182 -13.27 -15.24 -27.43
N HIS A 183 -14.56 -15.11 -27.22
CA HIS A 183 -15.55 -14.81 -28.28
C HIS A 183 -15.64 -13.28 -28.57
N CYS A 184 -15.14 -12.43 -27.69
CA CYS A 184 -15.12 -10.97 -27.88
C CYS A 184 -13.97 -10.55 -28.79
N ARG A 185 -13.99 -11.00 -30.05
CA ARG A 185 -12.87 -10.85 -31.01
C ARG A 185 -12.57 -9.40 -31.43
N SER A 186 -13.48 -8.48 -31.16
CA SER A 186 -13.34 -7.05 -31.44
C SER A 186 -12.50 -6.29 -30.42
N LEU A 187 -12.07 -6.95 -29.32
CA LEU A 187 -11.32 -6.31 -28.24
C LEU A 187 -9.99 -5.72 -28.73
N VAL A 188 -9.84 -4.43 -28.46
CA VAL A 188 -8.64 -3.61 -28.70
C VAL A 188 -7.90 -3.34 -27.40
N SER A 189 -8.62 -3.18 -26.29
CA SER A 189 -8.05 -2.90 -24.98
C SER A 189 -8.69 -3.77 -23.90
N ILE A 190 -7.86 -4.46 -23.14
CA ILE A 190 -8.24 -5.26 -21.96
C ILE A 190 -7.43 -4.78 -20.77
N ASP A 191 -8.11 -4.31 -19.72
CA ASP A 191 -7.51 -3.97 -18.44
C ASP A 191 -8.26 -4.67 -17.30
N LEU A 192 -7.63 -5.72 -16.74
CA LEU A 192 -8.10 -6.50 -15.60
C LEU A 192 -7.21 -6.31 -14.38
N SER A 193 -6.32 -5.31 -14.40
CA SER A 193 -5.29 -5.13 -13.37
C SER A 193 -5.87 -4.86 -11.98
N SER A 194 -5.04 -5.10 -10.95
CA SER A 194 -5.43 -4.83 -9.56
C SER A 194 -6.75 -5.48 -9.16
N ASN A 195 -6.80 -6.80 -9.32
CA ASN A 195 -7.89 -7.68 -8.92
C ASN A 195 -7.32 -8.91 -8.17
N ARG A 196 -8.14 -9.93 -7.93
CA ARG A 196 -7.73 -11.22 -7.34
C ARG A 196 -7.88 -12.37 -8.34
N LEU A 197 -7.80 -12.08 -9.63
CA LEU A 197 -7.90 -13.07 -10.69
C LEU A 197 -6.72 -14.04 -10.61
N SER A 198 -6.99 -15.33 -10.84
CA SER A 198 -5.99 -16.40 -10.61
C SER A 198 -6.09 -17.49 -11.67
N GLY A 199 -5.19 -18.46 -11.60
CA GLY A 199 -5.13 -19.55 -12.55
C GLY A 199 -4.44 -19.18 -13.87
N PRO A 200 -4.40 -20.11 -14.84
CA PRO A 200 -3.83 -19.86 -16.16
C PRO A 200 -4.79 -19.04 -17.04
N LEU A 201 -4.25 -18.35 -18.02
CA LEU A 201 -5.06 -17.75 -19.08
C LEU A 201 -5.66 -18.88 -19.95
N PRO A 202 -6.89 -18.70 -20.48
CA PRO A 202 -7.51 -19.70 -21.35
C PRO A 202 -6.67 -19.99 -22.59
N VAL A 203 -6.62 -21.26 -23.00
CA VAL A 203 -5.90 -21.69 -24.21
C VAL A 203 -6.41 -20.91 -25.43
N GLY A 204 -5.49 -20.36 -26.22
CA GLY A 204 -5.82 -19.57 -27.39
C GLY A 204 -6.06 -18.07 -27.11
N PHE A 205 -5.79 -17.60 -25.89
CA PHE A 205 -6.03 -16.20 -25.50
C PHE A 205 -5.43 -15.19 -26.50
N GLY A 206 -4.17 -15.34 -26.89
CA GLY A 206 -3.54 -14.38 -27.81
C GLY A 206 -4.10 -14.42 -29.24
N SER A 207 -4.51 -15.60 -29.74
CA SER A 207 -5.10 -15.73 -31.06
C SER A 207 -6.57 -15.27 -31.13
N ALA A 208 -7.24 -15.18 -29.99
CA ALA A 208 -8.63 -14.77 -29.89
C ALA A 208 -8.83 -13.28 -30.21
N PHE A 209 -7.82 -12.43 -30.00
CA PHE A 209 -7.92 -10.98 -30.08
C PHE A 209 -6.98 -10.39 -31.15
N PRO A 210 -7.28 -10.53 -32.46
CA PRO A 210 -6.39 -10.09 -33.52
C PRO A 210 -6.20 -8.55 -33.58
N GLN A 211 -7.10 -7.78 -32.96
CA GLN A 211 -7.06 -6.32 -32.92
C GLN A 211 -6.47 -5.78 -31.61
N LEU A 212 -6.04 -6.65 -30.69
CA LEU A 212 -5.58 -6.24 -29.36
C LEU A 212 -4.32 -5.36 -29.46
N LYS A 213 -4.38 -4.18 -28.87
CA LYS A 213 -3.30 -3.21 -28.76
C LYS A 213 -2.80 -3.06 -27.33
N SER A 214 -3.69 -3.13 -26.36
CA SER A 214 -3.37 -2.93 -24.94
C SER A 214 -3.87 -4.09 -24.11
N LEU A 215 -2.95 -4.72 -23.36
CA LEU A 215 -3.24 -5.76 -22.40
C LEU A 215 -2.61 -5.41 -21.05
N ASN A 216 -3.43 -5.21 -20.03
CA ASN A 216 -3.01 -5.01 -18.65
C ASN A 216 -3.66 -6.07 -17.75
N LEU A 217 -2.85 -6.97 -17.21
CA LEU A 217 -3.24 -8.01 -16.24
C LEU A 217 -2.48 -7.85 -14.92
N SER A 218 -1.78 -6.73 -14.73
CA SER A 218 -0.89 -6.54 -13.58
C SER A 218 -1.62 -6.61 -12.24
N ARG A 219 -0.87 -6.92 -11.17
CA ARG A 219 -1.42 -6.97 -9.81
C ARG A 219 -2.59 -7.92 -9.67
N ASN A 220 -2.35 -9.18 -10.03
CA ASN A 220 -3.28 -10.29 -9.90
C ASN A 220 -2.56 -11.54 -9.38
N LEU A 221 -3.21 -12.69 -9.42
CA LEU A 221 -2.66 -13.96 -8.98
C LEU A 221 -2.52 -14.96 -10.16
N PHE A 222 -2.43 -14.46 -11.39
CA PHE A 222 -2.27 -15.30 -12.58
C PHE A 222 -1.01 -16.12 -12.54
N GLN A 223 -1.07 -17.36 -13.02
CA GLN A 223 0.05 -18.30 -13.05
C GLN A 223 0.03 -19.15 -14.32
N GLY A 224 1.09 -19.92 -14.54
CA GLY A 224 1.18 -20.86 -15.65
C GLY A 224 1.67 -20.23 -16.93
N SER A 225 1.43 -20.94 -18.03
CA SER A 225 2.04 -20.64 -19.33
C SER A 225 1.38 -19.47 -20.05
N LEU A 226 2.21 -18.69 -20.72
CA LEU A 226 1.81 -17.56 -21.58
C LEU A 226 2.09 -17.87 -23.07
N ILE A 227 2.10 -19.13 -23.47
CA ILE A 227 2.41 -19.52 -24.85
C ILE A 227 1.43 -18.86 -25.82
N GLY A 228 1.96 -18.03 -26.72
CA GLY A 228 1.17 -17.37 -27.75
C GLY A 228 0.14 -16.38 -27.23
N VAL A 229 0.36 -15.81 -26.05
CA VAL A 229 -0.57 -14.82 -25.42
C VAL A 229 -0.52 -13.48 -26.14
N LEU A 230 0.57 -13.13 -26.79
CA LEU A 230 0.73 -11.85 -27.46
C LEU A 230 0.67 -11.99 -28.97
N HIS A 231 -0.13 -11.12 -29.59
CA HIS A 231 -0.15 -10.96 -31.04
C HIS A 231 0.87 -9.88 -31.45
N GLU A 232 1.38 -9.94 -32.70
CA GLU A 232 2.40 -9.00 -33.22
C GLU A 232 1.96 -7.53 -33.26
N ASN A 233 0.65 -7.26 -33.20
CA ASN A 233 0.08 -5.92 -33.23
C ASN A 233 -0.01 -5.24 -31.84
N VAL A 234 0.34 -5.95 -30.77
CA VAL A 234 0.23 -5.42 -29.41
C VAL A 234 1.24 -4.31 -29.19
N GLU A 235 0.77 -3.18 -28.67
CA GLU A 235 1.54 -1.97 -28.39
C GLU A 235 1.94 -1.86 -26.92
N THR A 236 1.04 -2.22 -25.99
CA THR A 236 1.27 -2.13 -24.55
C THR A 236 0.93 -3.45 -23.85
N VAL A 237 1.85 -3.94 -23.05
CA VAL A 237 1.70 -5.15 -22.24
C VAL A 237 2.21 -4.90 -20.84
N ASP A 238 1.33 -5.07 -19.86
CA ASP A 238 1.67 -5.07 -18.45
C ASP A 238 1.14 -6.35 -17.79
N LEU A 239 2.06 -7.25 -17.42
CA LEU A 239 1.78 -8.49 -16.70
C LEU A 239 2.45 -8.49 -15.32
N SER A 240 2.92 -7.34 -14.86
CA SER A 240 3.68 -7.19 -13.63
C SER A 240 2.90 -7.65 -12.38
N GLU A 241 3.64 -7.95 -11.31
CA GLU A 241 3.07 -8.32 -10.02
C GLU A 241 2.05 -9.49 -10.13
N ASN A 242 2.50 -10.62 -10.71
CA ASN A 242 1.76 -11.87 -10.86
C ASN A 242 2.63 -13.08 -10.48
N ARG A 243 2.20 -14.29 -10.86
CA ARG A 243 2.91 -15.55 -10.56
C ARG A 243 3.27 -16.32 -11.83
N PHE A 244 3.36 -15.67 -12.98
CA PHE A 244 3.76 -16.33 -14.24
C PHE A 244 5.16 -16.92 -14.14
N ASP A 245 5.33 -18.17 -14.57
CA ASP A 245 6.55 -18.97 -14.35
C ASP A 245 7.15 -19.56 -15.63
N GLU A 246 6.72 -19.08 -16.79
CA GLU A 246 7.10 -19.60 -18.11
C GLU A 246 8.33 -18.88 -18.70
N HIS A 247 8.86 -19.43 -19.81
CA HIS A 247 9.88 -18.78 -20.62
C HIS A 247 9.33 -17.61 -21.44
N ILE A 248 9.92 -16.43 -21.32
CA ILE A 248 9.52 -15.22 -22.08
C ILE A 248 9.45 -15.47 -23.60
N LEU A 249 10.31 -16.31 -24.14
CA LEU A 249 10.36 -16.63 -25.59
C LEU A 249 9.04 -17.20 -26.13
N GLN A 250 8.18 -17.69 -25.30
CA GLN A 250 6.92 -18.32 -25.68
C GLN A 250 5.74 -17.34 -25.77
N LEU A 251 5.93 -16.08 -25.37
CA LEU A 251 4.87 -15.06 -25.41
C LEU A 251 4.31 -14.80 -26.81
N ILE A 252 5.15 -14.88 -27.85
CA ILE A 252 4.71 -14.72 -29.25
C ILE A 252 4.86 -16.04 -30.01
N PRO A 253 3.82 -16.53 -30.68
CA PRO A 253 3.89 -17.76 -31.45
C PRO A 253 4.74 -17.61 -32.71
N GLY A 254 5.54 -18.65 -33.04
CA GLY A 254 6.30 -18.77 -34.29
C GLY A 254 7.77 -18.38 -34.21
N HIS A 255 8.52 -18.71 -35.31
CA HIS A 255 10.00 -18.59 -35.36
C HIS A 255 10.50 -17.16 -35.65
N LYS A 256 9.63 -16.23 -36.00
CA LYS A 256 9.96 -14.82 -36.24
C LYS A 256 9.20 -13.95 -35.25
N HIS A 257 9.76 -13.81 -34.06
CA HIS A 257 9.22 -12.89 -33.05
C HIS A 257 9.33 -11.44 -33.56
N ASN A 258 8.22 -10.87 -34.01
CA ASN A 258 8.18 -9.49 -34.46
C ASN A 258 7.59 -8.59 -33.37
N TRP A 259 8.46 -7.85 -32.70
CA TRP A 259 8.11 -6.92 -31.63
C TRP A 259 8.04 -5.46 -32.11
N SER A 260 7.93 -5.22 -33.42
CA SER A 260 8.05 -3.88 -34.00
C SER A 260 6.94 -2.91 -33.58
N SER A 261 5.80 -3.43 -33.15
CA SER A 261 4.67 -2.62 -32.67
C SER A 261 4.79 -2.25 -31.18
N LEU A 262 5.58 -2.99 -30.41
CA LEU A 262 5.62 -2.88 -28.95
C LEU A 262 6.25 -1.55 -28.50
N ILE A 263 5.53 -0.83 -27.63
CA ILE A 263 5.92 0.46 -27.04
C ILE A 263 6.22 0.31 -25.56
N HIS A 264 5.44 -0.52 -24.86
CA HIS A 264 5.54 -0.74 -23.41
C HIS A 264 5.50 -2.23 -23.08
N LEU A 265 6.49 -2.71 -22.31
CA LEU A 265 6.54 -4.06 -21.78
C LEU A 265 6.95 -4.03 -20.32
N ASP A 266 6.03 -4.43 -19.44
CA ASP A 266 6.29 -4.66 -18.02
C ASP A 266 5.94 -6.11 -17.65
N LEU A 267 6.97 -6.88 -17.25
CA LEU A 267 6.85 -8.27 -16.78
C LEU A 267 7.42 -8.41 -15.37
N SER A 268 7.65 -7.31 -14.68
CA SER A 268 8.32 -7.31 -13.38
C SER A 268 7.53 -8.04 -12.29
N ASP A 269 8.24 -8.42 -11.23
CA ASP A 269 7.64 -9.07 -10.06
C ASP A 269 6.80 -10.31 -10.42
N ASN A 270 7.46 -11.24 -11.13
CA ASN A 270 6.91 -12.52 -11.54
C ASN A 270 7.92 -13.66 -11.24
N SER A 271 7.64 -14.86 -11.74
CA SER A 271 8.53 -16.02 -11.65
C SER A 271 9.08 -16.46 -13.01
N PHE A 272 9.14 -15.56 -14.00
CA PHE A 272 9.65 -15.88 -15.33
C PHE A 272 11.05 -16.50 -15.28
N VAL A 273 11.25 -17.56 -16.06
CA VAL A 273 12.49 -18.33 -16.11
C VAL A 273 13.16 -18.26 -17.48
N GLY A 274 14.33 -18.89 -17.62
CA GLY A 274 15.07 -18.94 -18.89
C GLY A 274 15.97 -17.75 -19.09
N HIS A 275 16.11 -17.30 -20.33
CA HIS A 275 16.97 -16.18 -20.70
C HIS A 275 16.15 -15.00 -21.22
N ILE A 276 16.58 -13.78 -20.90
CA ILE A 276 16.07 -12.56 -21.55
C ILE A 276 16.46 -12.65 -23.03
N PHE A 277 15.49 -12.62 -23.90
CA PHE A 277 15.63 -13.01 -25.30
C PHE A 277 16.33 -11.97 -26.18
N ASN A 278 17.07 -12.47 -27.19
CA ASN A 278 17.74 -11.62 -28.18
C ASN A 278 16.76 -10.98 -29.19
N GLY A 279 15.51 -11.44 -29.25
CA GLY A 279 14.48 -10.95 -30.16
C GLY A 279 14.00 -9.51 -29.89
N LEU A 280 14.22 -8.99 -28.69
CA LEU A 280 13.91 -7.59 -28.33
C LEU A 280 14.56 -6.58 -29.27
N SER A 281 15.63 -6.92 -29.95
CA SER A 281 16.31 -6.01 -30.89
C SER A 281 15.43 -5.56 -32.07
N SER A 282 14.30 -6.23 -32.35
CA SER A 282 13.29 -5.82 -33.33
C SER A 282 12.29 -4.81 -32.82
N ALA A 283 12.20 -4.59 -31.52
CA ALA A 283 11.24 -3.66 -30.89
C ALA A 283 11.72 -2.21 -30.93
N HIS A 284 11.85 -1.64 -32.12
CA HIS A 284 12.42 -0.30 -32.32
C HIS A 284 11.58 0.84 -31.68
N LYS A 285 10.29 0.59 -31.44
CA LYS A 285 9.37 1.55 -30.81
C LYS A 285 9.33 1.44 -29.30
N LEU A 286 10.01 0.43 -28.71
CA LEU A 286 9.95 0.14 -27.29
C LEU A 286 10.54 1.30 -26.48
N GLY A 287 9.67 2.00 -25.73
CA GLY A 287 10.02 3.11 -24.86
C GLY A 287 10.17 2.70 -23.42
N HIS A 288 9.42 1.69 -22.97
CA HIS A 288 9.42 1.20 -21.58
C HIS A 288 9.70 -0.30 -21.56
N LEU A 289 10.74 -0.71 -20.83
CA LEU A 289 11.08 -2.11 -20.59
C LEU A 289 11.37 -2.34 -19.10
N ASN A 290 10.52 -3.11 -18.45
CA ASN A 290 10.69 -3.54 -17.07
C ASN A 290 10.63 -5.07 -16.98
N LEU A 291 11.73 -5.73 -16.59
CA LEU A 291 11.81 -7.16 -16.38
C LEU A 291 12.27 -7.50 -14.96
N ALA A 292 12.27 -6.52 -14.07
CA ALA A 292 12.80 -6.64 -12.72
C ALA A 292 12.18 -7.76 -11.90
N CYS A 293 12.89 -8.24 -10.89
CA CYS A 293 12.37 -9.22 -9.93
C CYS A 293 11.77 -10.47 -10.58
N ASN A 294 12.58 -11.18 -11.38
CA ASN A 294 12.21 -12.43 -12.01
C ASN A 294 13.27 -13.52 -11.76
N ARG A 295 12.97 -14.79 -12.09
CA ARG A 295 13.83 -15.95 -11.85
C ARG A 295 14.65 -16.36 -13.09
N PHE A 296 15.15 -15.39 -13.85
CA PHE A 296 15.97 -15.68 -15.03
C PHE A 296 17.24 -16.44 -14.67
N ARG A 297 17.71 -17.29 -15.60
CA ARG A 297 19.01 -17.92 -15.46
C ARG A 297 20.13 -16.89 -15.60
N ALA A 298 21.27 -17.18 -14.97
CA ALA A 298 22.47 -16.36 -15.11
C ALA A 298 22.83 -16.18 -16.59
N GLN A 299 22.91 -14.93 -17.04
CA GLN A 299 23.07 -14.60 -18.45
C GLN A 299 23.84 -13.31 -18.66
N LYS A 300 24.42 -13.16 -19.85
CA LYS A 300 25.06 -11.92 -20.28
C LYS A 300 24.00 -10.83 -20.52
N PHE A 301 24.45 -9.60 -20.50
CA PHE A 301 23.60 -8.44 -20.79
C PHE A 301 22.94 -8.58 -22.17
N PRO A 302 21.61 -8.36 -22.32
CA PRO A 302 20.90 -8.49 -23.58
C PRO A 302 21.32 -7.42 -24.59
N GLN A 303 21.19 -7.71 -25.91
CA GLN A 303 21.53 -6.77 -26.99
C GLN A 303 20.41 -5.72 -27.16
N ILE A 304 20.39 -4.70 -26.30
CA ILE A 304 19.36 -3.66 -26.29
C ILE A 304 19.83 -2.33 -26.91
N GLY A 305 21.09 -2.20 -27.32
CA GLY A 305 21.64 -0.94 -27.87
C GLY A 305 20.96 -0.44 -29.15
N LYS A 306 20.07 -1.22 -29.77
CA LYS A 306 19.25 -0.85 -30.93
C LYS A 306 17.92 -0.21 -30.53
N LEU A 307 17.51 -0.25 -29.28
CA LEU A 307 16.22 0.26 -28.77
C LEU A 307 16.30 1.79 -28.54
N SER A 308 16.47 2.54 -29.61
CA SER A 308 16.73 3.99 -29.55
C SER A 308 15.60 4.82 -28.94
N ALA A 309 14.38 4.30 -28.93
CA ALA A 309 13.21 4.94 -28.31
C ALA A 309 13.14 4.75 -26.79
N LEU A 310 14.00 3.88 -26.21
CA LEU A 310 13.89 3.47 -24.83
C LEU A 310 14.17 4.65 -23.87
N HIS A 311 13.20 4.96 -23.01
CA HIS A 311 13.31 5.99 -21.98
C HIS A 311 13.25 5.39 -20.55
N TYR A 312 12.75 4.18 -20.38
CA TYR A 312 12.72 3.46 -19.11
C TYR A 312 13.30 2.04 -19.29
N LEU A 313 14.32 1.71 -18.51
CA LEU A 313 14.94 0.38 -18.49
C LEU A 313 15.16 -0.05 -17.04
N ASN A 314 14.42 -1.08 -16.60
CA ASN A 314 14.63 -1.73 -15.32
C ASN A 314 14.91 -3.22 -15.54
N LEU A 315 16.14 -3.64 -15.23
CA LEU A 315 16.61 -5.02 -15.24
C LEU A 315 17.14 -5.42 -13.87
N SER A 316 16.65 -4.78 -12.80
CA SER A 316 17.10 -5.14 -11.45
C SER A 316 16.64 -6.54 -11.07
N ARG A 317 17.46 -7.28 -10.30
CA ARG A 317 17.16 -8.66 -9.86
C ARG A 317 16.80 -9.61 -11.00
N THR A 318 17.55 -9.55 -12.11
CA THR A 318 17.35 -10.41 -13.28
C THR A 318 18.51 -11.38 -13.52
N ASN A 319 19.40 -11.53 -12.53
CA ASN A 319 20.55 -12.43 -12.56
C ASN A 319 21.52 -12.20 -13.75
N LEU A 320 21.68 -10.92 -14.13
CA LEU A 320 22.63 -10.52 -15.17
C LEU A 320 24.07 -10.67 -14.68
N THR A 321 24.94 -11.16 -15.58
CA THR A 321 26.36 -11.38 -15.35
C THR A 321 27.21 -10.66 -16.39
N ASN A 322 28.53 -10.64 -16.21
CA ASN A 322 29.49 -9.95 -17.08
C ASN A 322 29.39 -8.41 -17.01
N ILE A 323 30.02 -7.76 -17.99
CA ILE A 323 30.15 -6.30 -18.04
C ILE A 323 28.88 -5.62 -18.56
N ILE A 324 28.65 -4.40 -18.12
CA ILE A 324 27.67 -3.50 -18.73
C ILE A 324 28.19 -3.08 -20.10
N PRO A 325 27.49 -3.38 -21.20
CA PRO A 325 28.01 -3.07 -22.53
C PRO A 325 28.03 -1.57 -22.82
N SER A 326 29.05 -1.10 -23.49
CA SER A 326 29.19 0.32 -23.88
C SER A 326 28.07 0.81 -24.79
N GLU A 327 27.43 -0.10 -25.51
CA GLU A 327 26.28 0.14 -26.41
C GLU A 327 25.07 0.77 -25.70
N ILE A 328 24.95 0.64 -24.37
CA ILE A 328 23.92 1.29 -23.56
C ILE A 328 23.98 2.85 -23.70
N SER A 329 25.16 3.37 -24.01
CA SER A 329 25.35 4.82 -24.28
C SER A 329 24.60 5.31 -25.53
N ARG A 330 24.17 4.39 -26.42
CA ARG A 330 23.38 4.74 -27.61
C ARG A 330 21.91 5.02 -27.30
N LEU A 331 21.44 4.65 -26.09
CA LEU A 331 20.07 4.90 -25.63
C LEU A 331 19.91 6.35 -25.19
N SER A 332 19.92 7.26 -26.15
CA SER A 332 19.97 8.72 -25.91
C SER A 332 18.71 9.30 -25.24
N GLN A 333 17.58 8.57 -25.30
CA GLN A 333 16.30 8.98 -24.70
C GLN A 333 16.12 8.47 -23.27
N LEU A 334 17.08 7.68 -22.75
CA LEU A 334 16.94 7.00 -21.49
C LEU A 334 16.86 7.98 -20.32
N LYS A 335 15.79 7.86 -19.50
CA LYS A 335 15.52 8.64 -18.29
C LYS A 335 15.75 7.82 -17.03
N VAL A 336 15.35 6.56 -17.05
CA VAL A 336 15.49 5.63 -15.93
C VAL A 336 16.33 4.44 -16.36
N LEU A 337 17.42 4.20 -15.63
CA LEU A 337 18.26 3.01 -15.75
C LEU A 337 18.44 2.37 -14.37
N ASP A 338 17.81 1.22 -14.17
CA ASP A 338 17.98 0.40 -12.96
C ASP A 338 18.56 -0.97 -13.34
N LEU A 339 19.78 -1.23 -12.90
CA LEU A 339 20.51 -2.51 -13.07
C LEU A 339 20.88 -3.09 -11.70
N SER A 340 20.27 -2.61 -10.63
CA SER A 340 20.60 -2.98 -9.26
C SER A 340 20.38 -4.46 -8.97
N SER A 341 21.04 -4.97 -7.93
CA SER A 341 20.84 -6.35 -7.46
C SER A 341 21.05 -7.42 -8.55
N ASN A 342 22.15 -7.31 -9.29
CA ASN A 342 22.58 -8.26 -10.29
C ASN A 342 24.00 -8.79 -9.99
N ASN A 343 24.59 -9.56 -10.88
CA ASN A 343 25.93 -10.11 -10.75
C ASN A 343 26.89 -9.49 -11.80
N LEU A 344 26.67 -8.19 -12.12
CA LEU A 344 27.45 -7.45 -13.12
C LEU A 344 28.87 -7.16 -12.60
N THR A 345 29.86 -7.29 -13.48
CA THR A 345 31.30 -7.16 -13.17
C THR A 345 31.97 -6.12 -14.08
N GLY A 346 33.23 -5.76 -13.77
CA GLY A 346 34.04 -4.81 -14.56
C GLY A 346 33.62 -3.37 -14.34
N HIS A 347 34.08 -2.48 -15.21
CA HIS A 347 33.97 -1.03 -15.00
C HIS A 347 32.60 -0.47 -15.40
N VAL A 348 32.20 0.61 -14.75
CA VAL A 348 31.06 1.43 -15.19
C VAL A 348 31.39 2.04 -16.54
N PRO A 349 30.62 1.78 -17.62
CA PRO A 349 30.92 2.34 -18.93
C PRO A 349 30.64 3.84 -18.99
N MET A 350 31.17 4.49 -20.02
CA MET A 350 30.82 5.89 -20.33
C MET A 350 29.37 5.96 -20.77
N LEU A 351 28.48 6.41 -19.88
CA LEU A 351 27.06 6.57 -20.16
C LEU A 351 26.78 7.94 -20.76
N SER A 352 26.02 7.98 -21.86
CA SER A 352 25.54 9.25 -22.46
C SER A 352 24.30 9.72 -21.71
N LEU A 353 24.48 10.45 -20.62
CA LEU A 353 23.44 10.79 -19.67
C LEU A 353 22.78 12.16 -19.95
N LYS A 354 22.36 12.42 -21.19
CA LYS A 354 21.70 13.71 -21.49
C LYS A 354 20.39 13.89 -20.75
N ASN A 355 19.60 12.80 -20.62
CA ASN A 355 18.23 12.82 -20.14
C ASN A 355 18.00 11.94 -18.89
N ILE A 356 19.05 11.37 -18.31
CA ILE A 356 18.93 10.48 -17.15
C ILE A 356 18.43 11.23 -15.92
N GLU A 357 17.34 10.75 -15.34
CA GLU A 357 16.72 11.22 -14.10
C GLU A 357 17.01 10.25 -12.94
N VAL A 358 17.05 8.94 -13.23
CA VAL A 358 17.31 7.88 -12.24
C VAL A 358 18.37 6.91 -12.76
N LEU A 359 19.41 6.67 -11.95
CA LEU A 359 20.49 5.73 -12.24
C LEU A 359 20.79 4.87 -11.03
N ASP A 360 20.45 3.58 -11.06
CA ASP A 360 20.77 2.64 -9.99
C ASP A 360 21.61 1.47 -10.53
N LEU A 361 22.85 1.36 -10.04
CA LEU A 361 23.81 0.29 -10.33
C LEU A 361 24.18 -0.47 -9.05
N SER A 362 23.50 -0.24 -7.95
CA SER A 362 23.83 -0.80 -6.63
C SER A 362 23.73 -2.31 -6.58
N LEU A 363 24.35 -2.92 -5.55
CA LEU A 363 24.27 -4.37 -5.33
C LEU A 363 24.72 -5.18 -6.57
N ASN A 364 25.96 -4.90 -7.04
CA ASN A 364 26.60 -5.61 -8.13
C ASN A 364 28.06 -5.93 -7.75
N LYS A 365 28.83 -6.45 -8.69
CA LYS A 365 30.29 -6.71 -8.55
C LYS A 365 31.11 -5.80 -9.44
N LEU A 366 30.64 -4.56 -9.66
CA LEU A 366 31.34 -3.56 -10.46
C LEU A 366 32.59 -3.08 -9.74
N ASP A 367 33.65 -2.82 -10.48
CA ASP A 367 34.97 -2.42 -9.96
C ASP A 367 35.57 -1.23 -10.71
N GLY A 368 36.70 -0.74 -10.20
CA GLY A 368 37.46 0.35 -10.82
C GLY A 368 36.84 1.73 -10.63
N ASP A 369 37.33 2.68 -11.40
CA ASP A 369 36.96 4.09 -11.25
C ASP A 369 35.64 4.42 -11.95
N ILE A 370 34.77 5.14 -11.26
CA ILE A 370 33.60 5.75 -11.90
C ILE A 370 34.07 6.85 -12.85
N PRO A 371 33.67 6.82 -14.14
CA PRO A 371 34.12 7.82 -15.13
C PRO A 371 33.86 9.26 -14.70
N ARG A 372 34.88 10.13 -14.77
CA ARG A 372 34.78 11.55 -14.37
C ARG A 372 33.62 12.30 -15.02
N PRO A 373 33.34 12.17 -16.35
CA PRO A 373 32.18 12.86 -16.94
C PRO A 373 30.83 12.41 -16.39
N LEU A 374 30.76 11.17 -15.86
CA LEU A 374 29.59 10.69 -15.14
C LEU A 374 29.50 11.31 -13.76
N LEU A 375 30.59 11.31 -12.98
CA LEU A 375 30.64 11.93 -11.64
C LEU A 375 30.28 13.41 -11.64
N GLU A 376 30.69 14.16 -12.67
CA GLU A 376 30.37 15.58 -12.83
C GLU A 376 28.89 15.85 -13.09
N LYS A 377 28.17 14.88 -13.66
CA LYS A 377 26.72 14.96 -13.95
C LYS A 377 25.83 14.46 -12.84
N LEU A 378 26.32 13.60 -11.94
CA LEU A 378 25.50 13.01 -10.87
C LEU A 378 24.72 14.04 -10.04
N PRO A 379 25.27 15.23 -9.71
CA PRO A 379 24.52 16.24 -8.96
C PRO A 379 23.27 16.79 -9.70
N MET A 380 23.17 16.58 -11.02
CA MET A 380 22.02 16.99 -11.84
C MET A 380 20.98 15.87 -11.98
N ILE A 381 21.30 14.66 -11.54
CA ILE A 381 20.41 13.47 -11.59
C ILE A 381 19.54 13.47 -10.34
N GLN A 382 18.23 13.27 -10.47
CA GLN A 382 17.28 13.29 -9.35
C GLN A 382 17.61 12.22 -8.31
N ARG A 383 17.96 11.00 -8.78
CA ARG A 383 18.32 9.86 -7.92
C ARG A 383 19.40 9.01 -8.57
N PHE A 384 20.45 8.72 -7.83
CA PHE A 384 21.48 7.78 -8.25
C PHE A 384 21.97 6.93 -7.09
N ASN A 385 22.43 5.70 -7.39
CA ASN A 385 22.92 4.75 -6.40
C ASN A 385 24.00 3.85 -7.01
N PHE A 386 25.19 3.81 -6.42
CA PHE A 386 26.33 2.96 -6.78
C PHE A 386 26.78 2.08 -5.62
N SER A 387 26.03 2.09 -4.51
CA SER A 387 26.41 1.39 -3.29
C SER A 387 26.53 -0.12 -3.47
N LEU A 388 27.27 -0.77 -2.57
CA LEU A 388 27.46 -2.22 -2.55
C LEU A 388 28.04 -2.74 -3.86
N ASN A 389 29.12 -2.07 -4.32
CA ASN A 389 30.04 -2.44 -5.40
C ASN A 389 31.49 -2.27 -4.91
N ASN A 390 32.46 -2.60 -5.73
CA ASN A 390 33.89 -2.37 -5.45
C ASN A 390 34.43 -1.18 -6.25
N LEU A 391 33.71 -0.06 -6.26
CA LEU A 391 34.01 1.12 -7.07
C LEU A 391 34.90 2.09 -6.33
N THR A 392 35.71 2.83 -7.11
CA THR A 392 36.48 3.99 -6.64
C THR A 392 35.98 5.27 -7.34
N PHE A 393 36.03 6.39 -6.64
CA PHE A 393 35.64 7.69 -7.19
C PHE A 393 36.39 8.81 -6.54
N CYS A 394 36.47 9.96 -7.20
CA CYS A 394 36.96 11.18 -6.60
C CYS A 394 36.03 12.34 -6.96
N ASN A 395 35.29 12.82 -5.98
CA ASN A 395 34.54 14.08 -6.09
C ASN A 395 34.53 14.79 -4.73
N PRO A 396 35.33 15.87 -4.55
CA PRO A 396 35.40 16.60 -3.30
C PRO A 396 34.13 17.39 -2.97
N ASN A 397 33.21 17.53 -3.91
CA ASN A 397 31.98 18.33 -3.76
C ASN A 397 30.78 17.50 -3.25
N PHE A 398 30.91 16.17 -3.16
CA PHE A 398 29.83 15.37 -2.60
C PHE A 398 29.70 15.55 -1.08
N SER A 399 28.50 15.77 -0.61
CA SER A 399 28.22 15.80 0.83
C SER A 399 28.48 14.40 1.43
N GLN A 400 28.82 14.36 2.71
CA GLN A 400 28.96 13.09 3.43
C GLN A 400 27.67 12.24 3.35
N GLU A 401 26.53 12.90 3.37
CA GLU A 401 25.22 12.24 3.23
C GLU A 401 25.07 11.58 1.87
N THR A 402 25.43 12.24 0.78
CA THR A 402 25.43 11.65 -0.57
C THR A 402 26.34 10.43 -0.65
N ILE A 403 27.53 10.51 -0.06
CA ILE A 403 28.49 9.39 -0.03
C ILE A 403 27.91 8.22 0.75
N GLN A 404 27.30 8.45 1.90
CA GLN A 404 26.69 7.42 2.73
C GLN A 404 25.45 6.78 2.10
N ARG A 405 24.69 7.50 1.26
CA ARG A 405 23.48 6.98 0.61
C ARG A 405 23.76 6.26 -0.70
N SER A 406 24.68 6.79 -1.50
CA SER A 406 24.82 6.40 -2.90
C SER A 406 26.14 5.70 -3.23
N PHE A 407 27.09 5.61 -2.27
CA PHE A 407 28.42 5.05 -2.48
C PHE A 407 28.90 4.15 -1.33
N ILE A 408 27.98 3.50 -0.61
CA ILE A 408 28.34 2.52 0.43
C ILE A 408 29.25 1.45 -0.19
N ASN A 409 30.34 1.09 0.49
CA ASN A 409 31.41 0.18 0.03
C ASN A 409 32.22 0.69 -1.18
N SER A 410 32.09 1.95 -1.58
CA SER A 410 32.96 2.57 -2.58
C SER A 410 34.04 3.40 -1.92
N THR A 411 35.23 3.46 -2.51
CA THR A 411 36.37 4.19 -1.94
C THR A 411 36.49 5.57 -2.59
N ASN A 412 36.47 6.63 -1.77
CA ASN A 412 36.72 7.99 -2.23
C ASN A 412 38.22 8.27 -2.23
N ASN A 413 38.86 8.21 -3.40
CA ASN A 413 40.32 8.34 -3.62
C ASN A 413 40.64 9.69 -4.27
N CYS A 414 40.39 10.80 -3.59
CA CYS A 414 40.83 12.08 -4.10
C CYS A 414 42.35 12.26 -3.80
N PRO A 415 43.22 12.52 -4.82
CA PRO A 415 44.60 12.92 -4.56
C PRO A 415 44.57 14.18 -3.70
N PHE A 416 45.27 14.15 -2.56
CA PHE A 416 45.39 15.32 -1.70
C PHE A 416 45.90 16.48 -2.53
N ALA A 417 45.14 17.54 -2.68
CA ALA A 417 45.65 18.80 -3.24
C ALA A 417 46.81 19.23 -2.37
N ALA A 418 48.03 19.25 -2.93
CA ALA A 418 49.18 19.76 -2.26
C ALA A 418 48.85 21.16 -1.74
N LYS A 419 49.05 21.41 -0.44
CA LYS A 419 48.82 22.72 0.17
C LYS A 419 49.48 23.79 -0.71
N PRO A 420 48.79 24.86 -1.10
CA PRO A 420 49.40 25.92 -1.88
C PRO A 420 50.55 26.53 -1.08
N ILE A 421 51.73 26.54 -1.67
CA ILE A 421 52.90 27.20 -1.16
C ILE A 421 52.55 28.69 -1.06
N VAL A 422 52.54 29.22 0.16
CA VAL A 422 52.33 30.65 0.42
C VAL A 422 53.52 31.40 -0.08
N THR A 423 53.47 32.00 -1.26
CA THR A 423 54.38 33.03 -1.71
C THR A 423 53.89 34.36 -1.16
N LYS A 424 54.76 34.97 -0.28
CA LYS A 424 54.61 36.34 0.17
C LYS A 424 54.77 37.32 -1.01
N GLY A 425 53.78 38.18 -1.20
CA GLY A 425 54.04 39.31 -2.10
C GLY A 425 52.91 40.25 -2.42
N LYS A 426 52.90 41.38 -1.75
CA LYS A 426 52.44 42.72 -2.13
C LYS A 426 51.09 43.22 -1.59
N LYS A 427 51.25 44.21 -0.71
CA LYS A 427 50.20 45.13 -0.26
C LYS A 427 49.64 45.93 -1.44
N VAL A 428 48.27 45.92 -1.52
CA VAL A 428 47.50 46.91 -2.30
C VAL A 428 46.47 47.56 -1.39
N ASN A 429 46.39 48.89 -1.50
CA ASN A 429 45.63 49.80 -0.64
C ASN A 429 44.12 49.57 -0.53
N LYS A 430 43.66 49.75 0.69
CA LYS A 430 42.22 49.90 1.02
C LYS A 430 41.66 51.20 0.46
N LYS A 431 40.59 51.14 -0.35
CA LYS A 431 39.62 52.24 -0.49
C LYS A 431 38.36 51.88 0.27
N LYS A 432 37.90 52.84 1.07
CA LYS A 432 36.73 52.76 1.96
C LYS A 432 35.43 52.64 1.21
N THR A 433 34.66 51.56 1.45
CA THR A 433 33.24 51.46 1.19
C THR A 433 32.56 50.82 2.40
N GLY A 434 32.47 51.59 3.46
CA GLY A 434 31.92 51.13 4.73
C GLY A 434 30.77 52.00 5.22
N LEU A 435 29.64 52.11 4.49
CA LEU A 435 28.45 52.76 5.04
C LEU A 435 27.10 52.20 4.57
N LYS A 436 27.06 51.11 3.81
CA LYS A 436 25.79 50.51 3.39
C LYS A 436 25.50 49.13 3.97
N ILE A 437 26.42 48.51 4.69
CA ILE A 437 26.28 47.19 5.31
C ILE A 437 25.70 47.30 6.75
N GLY A 438 25.91 48.43 7.43
CA GLY A 438 25.45 48.65 8.81
C GLY A 438 23.91 48.75 8.96
N LEU A 439 23.19 49.24 7.95
CA LEU A 439 21.73 49.45 8.04
C LEU A 439 20.95 48.15 7.82
N GLY A 440 21.47 47.23 6.98
CA GLY A 440 20.84 45.93 6.75
C GLY A 440 20.94 44.98 7.95
N LEU A 441 22.06 45.02 8.67
CA LEU A 441 22.27 44.19 9.86
C LEU A 441 21.44 44.68 11.08
N ALA A 442 21.17 45.96 11.21
CA ALA A 442 20.33 46.50 12.27
C ALA A 442 18.88 46.13 12.11
N ILE A 443 18.36 46.09 10.88
CA ILE A 443 16.96 45.70 10.57
C ILE A 443 16.75 44.21 10.80
N SER A 444 17.68 43.34 10.41
CA SER A 444 17.58 41.89 10.63
C SER A 444 17.65 41.52 12.13
N MET A 445 18.47 42.23 12.93
CA MET A 445 18.54 42.03 14.38
C MET A 445 17.23 42.46 15.07
N ALA A 446 16.57 43.52 14.60
CA ALA A 446 15.28 43.94 15.14
C ALA A 446 14.16 42.90 14.91
N PHE A 447 14.12 42.29 13.72
CA PHE A 447 13.13 41.20 13.43
C PHE A 447 13.41 39.93 14.24
N LEU A 448 14.66 39.57 14.49
CA LEU A 448 15.05 38.46 15.35
C LEU A 448 14.65 38.69 16.81
N LEU A 449 14.81 39.92 17.34
CA LEU A 449 14.39 40.24 18.70
C LEU A 449 12.88 40.25 18.88
N VAL A 450 12.10 40.70 17.90
CA VAL A 450 10.63 40.64 17.93
C VAL A 450 10.15 39.19 17.84
N GLY A 451 10.78 38.37 17.00
CA GLY A 451 10.50 36.94 16.91
C GLY A 451 10.78 36.19 18.21
N LEU A 452 11.91 36.49 18.87
CA LEU A 452 12.26 35.90 20.17
C LEU A 452 11.30 36.33 21.29
N LEU A 453 10.83 37.57 21.28
CA LEU A 453 9.83 38.07 22.25
C LEU A 453 8.49 37.41 22.07
N LEU A 454 8.05 37.17 20.83
CA LEU A 454 6.82 36.41 20.55
C LEU A 454 6.92 34.96 21.01
N ILE A 455 8.06 34.29 20.78
CA ILE A 455 8.31 32.93 21.24
C ILE A 455 8.29 32.88 22.79
N LEU A 456 8.89 33.86 23.48
CA LEU A 456 8.89 33.94 24.94
C LEU A 456 7.47 34.18 25.52
N VAL A 457 6.64 34.94 24.82
CA VAL A 457 5.22 35.15 25.23
C VAL A 457 4.43 33.84 25.06
N VAL A 458 4.63 33.11 23.97
CA VAL A 458 3.99 31.81 23.73
C VAL A 458 4.46 30.74 24.74
N LEU A 459 5.75 30.73 25.08
CA LEU A 459 6.32 29.80 26.07
C LEU A 459 5.85 30.14 27.51
N ARG A 460 5.63 31.44 27.86
CA ARG A 460 5.05 31.83 29.14
C ARG A 460 3.58 31.46 29.27
N GLY A 461 2.83 31.44 28.16
CA GLY A 461 1.42 31.02 28.13
C GLY A 461 1.24 29.49 28.38
N ARG A 462 2.26 28.68 28.12
CA ARG A 462 2.22 27.22 28.30
C ARG A 462 2.75 26.71 29.66
N ARG A 463 3.21 27.61 30.55
CA ARG A 463 3.75 27.23 31.88
C ARG A 463 2.73 27.34 33.01
N LYS A 464 1.49 26.88 32.80
CA LYS A 464 0.54 26.61 33.90
C LYS A 464 -0.11 25.26 33.70
N SER A 465 0.65 24.18 33.91
CA SER A 465 0.07 22.87 34.22
C SER A 465 1.15 21.96 34.83
N ARG A 466 1.05 21.80 36.12
CA ARG A 466 1.43 20.65 36.98
C ARG A 466 2.85 20.09 36.94
N THR A 467 3.60 20.46 37.97
CA THR A 467 4.74 19.76 38.52
C THR A 467 4.29 18.48 39.25
N TRP A 468 4.84 17.35 38.85
CA TRP A 468 4.99 16.17 39.71
C TRP A 468 6.48 15.97 39.98
N ALA A 469 6.87 16.15 41.20
CA ALA A 469 8.23 15.86 41.69
C ALA A 469 8.26 14.44 42.24
N THR A 470 9.08 13.59 41.64
CA THR A 470 9.47 12.34 42.27
C THR A 470 10.89 12.53 42.81
N LYS A 471 11.01 12.45 44.13
CA LYS A 471 12.29 12.37 44.83
C LYS A 471 12.87 10.98 44.62
N LEU A 472 14.04 10.88 44.05
CA LEU A 472 14.91 9.71 44.13
C LEU A 472 16.04 10.03 45.09
N ALA A 473 16.08 9.29 46.19
CA ALA A 473 17.12 9.32 47.17
C ALA A 473 18.35 8.54 46.65
N ILE A 474 19.49 9.19 46.69
CA ILE A 474 20.80 8.60 46.43
C ILE A 474 21.22 7.89 47.75
N ASN A 475 21.45 6.61 47.70
CA ASN A 475 22.25 5.91 48.71
C ASN A 475 23.47 5.30 48.02
N ASN A 476 24.62 5.87 48.36
CA ASN A 476 25.95 5.30 48.12
C ASN A 476 26.19 4.15 49.08
N THR A 477 26.56 3.00 48.56
CA THR A 477 27.42 2.02 49.27
C THR A 477 28.19 1.22 48.22
N GLU A 478 29.50 1.42 48.19
CA GLU A 478 30.43 0.44 47.65
C GLU A 478 30.50 -0.80 48.52
N PRO A 479 30.77 -1.97 47.96
CA PRO A 479 31.99 -2.68 48.33
C PRO A 479 32.73 -3.40 47.18
N ASN A 480 34.04 -3.22 47.21
CA ASN A 480 35.15 -4.14 46.93
C ASN A 480 35.00 -5.29 45.93
N SER A 481 35.91 -5.24 44.95
CA SER A 481 36.36 -6.29 44.03
C SER A 481 37.04 -7.50 44.76
N PRO A 482 37.44 -8.64 44.13
CA PRO A 482 37.88 -8.73 42.74
C PRO A 482 37.37 -9.99 42.00
N ASP A 483 37.27 -9.97 40.66
CA ASP A 483 38.01 -10.97 39.85
C ASP A 483 38.00 -10.54 38.39
N GLN A 484 39.18 -10.60 37.82
CA GLN A 484 39.52 -10.38 36.45
C GLN A 484 38.93 -11.51 35.57
N ASN A 485 38.18 -11.14 34.53
CA ASN A 485 38.29 -11.83 33.24
C ASN A 485 37.92 -10.89 32.08
N ASP A 486 38.75 -10.93 31.16
CA ASP A 486 38.97 -10.16 29.94
C ASP A 486 37.72 -10.09 29.06
N SER A 487 37.03 -8.93 29.00
CA SER A 487 35.97 -8.65 28.02
C SER A 487 36.12 -7.28 27.38
N THR A 488 37.35 -6.76 27.27
CA THR A 488 37.64 -5.43 26.72
C THR A 488 37.64 -5.38 25.20
N THR A 489 37.54 -6.52 24.47
CA THR A 489 37.45 -6.57 23.00
C THR A 489 36.05 -6.34 22.46
N ASP A 490 34.99 -6.77 23.16
CA ASP A 490 33.62 -6.64 22.69
C ASP A 490 33.05 -5.21 22.76
N VAL A 491 33.49 -4.42 23.75
CA VAL A 491 33.01 -3.04 23.92
C VAL A 491 33.52 -2.11 22.82
N LYS A 492 34.75 -2.34 22.30
CA LYS A 492 35.32 -1.52 21.22
C LYS A 492 34.66 -1.78 19.86
N HIS A 493 34.18 -3.02 19.60
CA HIS A 493 33.43 -3.31 18.37
C HIS A 493 32.00 -2.78 18.43
N ALA A 494 31.34 -2.81 19.58
CA ALA A 494 29.97 -2.30 19.75
C ALA A 494 29.83 -0.79 19.50
N THR A 495 30.89 0.00 19.68
CA THR A 495 30.87 1.46 19.45
C THR A 495 30.87 1.87 17.99
N GLN A 496 31.14 0.94 17.06
CA GLN A 496 31.26 1.23 15.61
C GLN A 496 30.06 0.80 14.79
N ILE A 497 29.09 0.06 15.38
CA ILE A 497 27.91 -0.41 14.63
C ILE A 497 26.90 0.73 14.53
N PRO A 498 26.59 1.21 13.31
CA PRO A 498 25.66 2.33 13.13
C PRO A 498 24.22 1.90 13.30
N VAL A 499 23.42 2.79 13.87
CA VAL A 499 21.95 2.69 13.86
C VAL A 499 21.43 3.45 12.64
N VAL A 500 20.58 2.83 11.85
CA VAL A 500 19.90 3.46 10.71
C VAL A 500 18.57 4.02 11.21
N MET A 501 18.44 5.35 11.20
CA MET A 501 17.19 6.06 11.51
C MET A 501 16.49 6.45 10.21
N ILE A 502 15.17 6.25 10.16
CA ILE A 502 14.32 6.54 9.00
C ILE A 502 13.49 7.77 9.33
N ASP A 503 13.34 8.67 8.38
CA ASP A 503 12.66 9.98 8.52
C ASP A 503 13.21 10.96 9.58
N LYS A 504 14.34 10.61 10.25
CA LYS A 504 15.05 11.51 11.20
C LYS A 504 16.55 11.56 10.86
N PRO A 505 16.95 12.16 9.74
CA PRO A 505 18.32 12.04 9.19
C PRO A 505 19.43 12.70 10.03
N LEU A 506 19.10 13.38 11.11
CA LEU A 506 20.07 14.14 11.93
C LEU A 506 20.60 13.36 13.15
N MET A 507 20.07 12.19 13.47
CA MET A 507 20.57 11.39 14.60
C MET A 507 21.60 10.37 14.12
N LYS A 508 22.88 10.65 14.44
CA LYS A 508 23.94 9.65 14.34
C LYS A 508 24.00 8.90 15.67
N MET A 509 23.58 7.66 15.67
CA MET A 509 23.60 6.80 16.85
C MET A 509 24.34 5.51 16.55
N THR A 510 24.82 4.88 17.61
CA THR A 510 25.50 3.58 17.59
C THR A 510 24.76 2.58 18.47
N LEU A 511 25.07 1.30 18.33
CA LEU A 511 24.57 0.26 19.25
C LEU A 511 24.92 0.58 20.71
N ALA A 512 26.06 1.22 20.96
CA ALA A 512 26.44 1.62 22.32
C ALA A 512 25.47 2.65 22.91
N ASP A 513 24.97 3.58 22.09
CA ASP A 513 23.97 4.57 22.53
C ASP A 513 22.63 3.88 22.89
N LEU A 514 22.22 2.85 22.11
CA LEU A 514 21.03 2.06 22.43
C LEU A 514 21.19 1.25 23.72
N LYS A 515 22.36 0.63 23.90
CA LYS A 515 22.69 -0.09 25.14
C LYS A 515 22.73 0.87 26.36
N ALA A 516 23.29 2.05 26.20
CA ALA A 516 23.32 3.06 27.26
C ALA A 516 21.90 3.55 27.61
N ALA A 517 21.06 3.82 26.60
CA ALA A 517 19.70 4.29 26.78
C ALA A 517 18.73 3.26 27.40
N THR A 518 19.06 1.96 27.32
CA THR A 518 18.30 0.86 27.88
C THR A 518 18.97 0.25 29.13
N PHE A 519 20.01 0.90 29.68
CA PHE A 519 20.83 0.34 30.77
C PHE A 519 21.33 -1.09 30.48
N ASN A 520 21.83 -1.30 29.25
CA ASN A 520 22.25 -2.59 28.72
C ASN A 520 21.12 -3.63 28.65
N PHE A 521 19.94 -3.20 28.20
CA PHE A 521 18.71 -4.01 28.10
C PHE A 521 18.25 -4.57 29.44
N ASP A 522 18.28 -3.70 30.46
CA ASP A 522 17.90 -4.08 31.84
C ASP A 522 16.39 -4.32 31.94
N ARG A 523 16.02 -5.30 32.79
CA ARG A 523 14.61 -5.65 33.07
C ARG A 523 13.78 -4.48 33.58
N GLY A 524 14.40 -3.49 34.24
CA GLY A 524 13.71 -2.28 34.71
C GLY A 524 13.17 -1.40 33.59
N THR A 525 13.65 -1.57 32.38
CA THR A 525 13.19 -0.85 31.18
C THR A 525 12.33 -1.72 30.25
N LEU A 526 12.04 -2.98 30.63
CA LEU A 526 11.25 -3.91 29.83
C LEU A 526 9.79 -3.45 29.75
N LEU A 527 9.29 -3.24 28.54
CA LEU A 527 7.90 -2.86 28.26
C LEU A 527 7.01 -4.06 27.92
N SER A 528 7.54 -5.00 27.14
CA SER A 528 6.82 -6.22 26.75
C SER A 528 7.81 -7.31 26.31
N GLU A 529 7.37 -8.57 26.36
CA GLU A 529 8.11 -9.72 25.88
C GLU A 529 7.22 -10.58 24.96
N GLY A 530 7.75 -11.02 23.82
CA GLY A 530 7.03 -11.80 22.81
C GLY A 530 7.94 -12.78 22.08
N LYS A 531 7.39 -13.57 21.13
CA LYS A 531 8.15 -14.52 20.30
C LYS A 531 9.24 -13.82 19.48
N SER A 532 8.95 -12.61 19.02
CA SER A 532 9.90 -11.75 18.31
C SER A 532 10.95 -11.09 19.22
N GLY A 533 10.97 -11.40 20.52
CA GLY A 533 11.93 -10.93 21.52
C GLY A 533 11.39 -9.83 22.43
N PRO A 534 12.21 -9.35 23.38
CA PRO A 534 11.84 -8.32 24.36
C PRO A 534 11.87 -6.92 23.75
N THR A 535 11.00 -6.04 24.27
CA THR A 535 10.92 -4.61 23.92
C THR A 535 11.24 -3.76 25.15
N TYR A 536 12.16 -2.81 25.02
CA TYR A 536 12.64 -1.94 26.09
C TYR A 536 12.30 -0.48 25.83
N GLY A 537 11.87 0.25 26.84
CA GLY A 537 11.72 1.69 26.78
C GLY A 537 13.08 2.40 26.91
N ALA A 538 13.31 3.42 26.11
CA ALA A 538 14.54 4.18 26.10
C ALA A 538 14.30 5.68 25.86
N VAL A 539 15.17 6.51 26.44
CA VAL A 539 15.28 7.92 26.07
C VAL A 539 16.60 8.08 25.33
N LEU A 540 16.50 8.31 24.02
CA LEU A 540 17.63 8.46 23.12
C LEU A 540 18.25 9.86 23.23
N PRO A 541 19.47 10.07 22.70
CA PRO A 541 20.06 11.40 22.62
C PRO A 541 19.09 12.42 22.01
N ASN A 542 19.03 13.63 22.56
CA ASN A 542 18.06 14.69 22.25
C ASN A 542 16.66 14.53 22.85
N GLY A 543 16.48 13.62 23.81
CA GLY A 543 15.21 13.42 24.52
C GLY A 543 14.14 12.69 23.72
N PHE A 544 14.51 12.07 22.60
CA PHE A 544 13.58 11.25 21.83
C PHE A 544 13.28 9.94 22.59
N ARG A 545 12.02 9.71 22.90
CA ARG A 545 11.57 8.47 23.53
C ARG A 545 11.33 7.41 22.47
N ALA A 546 11.85 6.22 22.69
CA ALA A 546 11.78 5.11 21.76
C ALA A 546 11.48 3.79 22.48
N ALA A 547 10.75 2.90 21.81
CA ALA A 547 10.63 1.50 22.17
C ALA A 547 11.63 0.69 21.32
N ILE A 548 12.54 0.00 21.99
CA ILE A 548 13.65 -0.73 21.36
C ILE A 548 13.37 -2.23 21.44
N LYS A 549 13.08 -2.86 20.31
CA LYS A 549 12.83 -4.29 20.19
C LYS A 549 14.10 -5.02 19.82
N VAL A 550 14.50 -5.99 20.64
CA VAL A 550 15.65 -6.86 20.38
C VAL A 550 15.16 -8.17 19.77
N VAL A 551 15.34 -8.33 18.48
CA VAL A 551 14.95 -9.54 17.74
C VAL A 551 16.10 -10.56 17.81
N PRO A 552 15.86 -11.80 18.25
CA PRO A 552 16.91 -12.83 18.31
C PRO A 552 17.55 -13.05 16.94
N SER A 553 18.87 -13.14 16.88
CA SER A 553 19.59 -13.54 15.68
C SER A 553 19.68 -15.06 15.62
N GLY A 554 19.22 -15.65 14.59
CA GLY A 554 19.24 -17.10 14.38
C GLY A 554 18.89 -17.43 12.95
N SER A 555 18.60 -16.43 12.12
CA SER A 555 18.06 -16.65 10.79
C SER A 555 19.16 -16.96 9.75
N THR A 556 18.82 -17.81 8.81
CA THR A 556 19.57 -18.08 7.56
C THR A 556 19.70 -16.83 6.67
N LEU A 557 18.98 -15.73 7.02
CA LEU A 557 18.99 -14.48 6.29
C LEU A 557 20.30 -13.71 6.52
N THR A 558 20.87 -13.24 5.42
CA THR A 558 22.04 -12.36 5.45
C THR A 558 21.68 -10.98 5.99
N ASP A 559 22.65 -10.25 6.55
CA ASP A 559 22.46 -8.88 7.08
C ASP A 559 21.88 -7.93 6.01
N THR A 560 22.17 -8.16 4.74
CA THR A 560 21.62 -7.40 3.61
C THR A 560 20.13 -7.68 3.40
N GLU A 561 19.69 -8.91 3.52
CA GLU A 561 18.28 -9.29 3.42
C GLU A 561 17.48 -8.74 4.60
N VAL A 562 18.07 -8.80 5.79
CA VAL A 562 17.49 -8.21 7.01
C VAL A 562 17.35 -6.69 6.88
N SER A 563 18.35 -6.00 6.36
CA SER A 563 18.31 -4.55 6.10
C SER A 563 17.17 -4.20 5.12
N ILE A 564 17.05 -4.94 4.03
CA ILE A 564 15.97 -4.74 3.05
C ILE A 564 14.59 -4.97 3.68
N ALA A 565 14.48 -5.98 4.57
CA ALA A 565 13.25 -6.25 5.27
C ALA A 565 12.87 -5.09 6.21
N PHE A 566 13.81 -4.57 7.02
CA PHE A 566 13.56 -3.42 7.88
C PHE A 566 13.21 -2.15 7.10
N GLU A 567 13.92 -1.86 6.00
CA GLU A 567 13.59 -0.72 5.13
C GLU A 567 12.20 -0.84 4.53
N ARG A 568 11.76 -2.05 4.22
CA ARG A 568 10.40 -2.31 3.74
C ARG A 568 9.35 -2.08 4.83
N LEU A 569 9.60 -2.57 6.05
CA LEU A 569 8.71 -2.36 7.20
C LEU A 569 8.58 -0.88 7.53
N ALA A 570 9.66 -0.13 7.43
CA ALA A 570 9.68 1.30 7.73
C ALA A 570 8.90 2.19 6.72
N ARG A 571 8.66 1.69 5.52
CA ARG A 571 7.80 2.39 4.53
C ARG A 571 6.31 2.22 4.78
N ILE A 572 5.96 1.34 5.72
CA ILE A 572 4.56 1.06 6.06
C ILE A 572 4.08 2.12 7.04
N ASN A 573 3.08 2.88 6.63
CA ASN A 573 2.46 3.91 7.44
C ASN A 573 0.93 3.74 7.43
N HIS A 574 0.36 3.52 8.62
CA HIS A 574 -1.08 3.40 8.82
C HIS A 574 -1.45 3.92 10.22
N PRO A 575 -2.56 4.62 10.42
CA PRO A 575 -2.92 5.22 11.72
C PRO A 575 -3.02 4.21 12.87
N ASN A 576 -3.34 2.95 12.58
CA ASN A 576 -3.43 1.88 13.59
C ASN A 576 -2.20 0.95 13.61
N LEU A 577 -1.06 1.33 13.03
CA LEU A 577 0.23 0.63 13.16
C LEU A 577 1.25 1.52 13.87
N VAL A 578 2.16 0.91 14.63
CA VAL A 578 3.29 1.64 15.22
C VAL A 578 4.38 1.76 14.15
N PRO A 579 4.78 2.98 13.74
CA PRO A 579 5.77 3.15 12.69
C PRO A 579 7.16 2.74 13.17
N LEU A 580 7.90 2.02 12.32
CA LEU A 580 9.31 1.72 12.55
C LEU A 580 10.15 2.96 12.22
N CYS A 581 10.86 3.49 13.21
CA CYS A 581 11.67 4.71 13.08
C CYS A 581 13.13 4.44 12.74
N GLY A 582 13.62 3.24 13.00
CA GLY A 582 15.00 2.88 12.73
C GLY A 582 15.29 1.41 13.02
N TYR A 583 16.50 1.00 12.67
CA TYR A 583 16.98 -0.35 12.97
C TYR A 583 18.50 -0.38 13.17
N CYS A 584 18.98 -1.44 13.82
CA CYS A 584 20.40 -1.74 13.94
C CYS A 584 20.62 -3.25 13.72
N ILE A 585 21.62 -3.60 12.93
CA ILE A 585 22.00 -4.98 12.66
C ILE A 585 23.40 -5.18 13.27
N ALA A 586 23.47 -5.98 14.31
CA ALA A 586 24.69 -6.40 14.96
C ALA A 586 24.90 -7.89 14.77
N THR A 587 26.13 -8.37 14.88
CA THR A 587 26.53 -9.78 14.60
C THR A 587 25.65 -10.81 15.34
N GLU A 588 25.14 -10.47 16.52
CA GLU A 588 24.32 -11.36 17.36
C GLU A 588 22.91 -10.84 17.65
N GLN A 589 22.58 -9.61 17.23
CA GLN A 589 21.33 -8.97 17.59
C GLN A 589 20.79 -8.12 16.42
N ARG A 590 19.51 -8.23 16.17
CA ARG A 590 18.75 -7.39 15.25
C ARG A 590 17.83 -6.52 16.08
N ILE A 591 17.90 -5.21 15.90
CA ILE A 591 17.18 -4.26 16.73
C ILE A 591 16.27 -3.43 15.86
N ALA A 592 14.97 -3.43 16.21
CA ALA A 592 13.98 -2.52 15.65
C ALA A 592 13.73 -1.36 16.63
N ILE A 593 13.59 -0.14 16.11
CA ILE A 593 13.39 1.08 16.91
C ILE A 593 12.05 1.67 16.50
N TYR A 594 11.12 1.75 17.44
CA TYR A 594 9.79 2.34 17.26
C TYR A 594 9.69 3.64 18.03
N GLU A 595 8.77 4.51 17.62
CA GLU A 595 8.42 5.70 18.39
C GLU A 595 7.66 5.30 19.66
N ASP A 596 8.13 5.75 20.82
CA ASP A 596 7.39 5.61 22.08
C ASP A 596 6.40 6.78 22.21
N LEU A 597 5.13 6.48 22.12
CA LEU A 597 4.03 7.46 22.14
C LEU A 597 3.37 7.62 23.51
N ASP A 598 4.09 7.37 24.60
CA ASP A 598 3.51 7.30 25.97
C ASP A 598 2.31 6.30 26.03
N MET A 599 2.52 5.11 25.47
CA MET A 599 1.47 4.13 25.25
C MET A 599 1.34 3.14 26.42
N VAL A 600 0.10 2.69 26.64
CA VAL A 600 -0.22 1.54 27.49
C VAL A 600 -0.59 0.38 26.59
N ASN A 601 -0.06 -0.83 26.84
CA ASN A 601 -0.46 -1.99 26.07
C ASN A 601 -1.81 -2.56 26.54
N LEU A 602 -2.54 -3.22 25.64
CA LEU A 602 -3.86 -3.77 25.92
C LEU A 602 -3.84 -4.83 27.02
N GLN A 603 -2.78 -5.64 27.12
CA GLN A 603 -2.65 -6.64 28.17
C GLN A 603 -2.63 -5.99 29.57
N SER A 604 -1.88 -4.90 29.73
CA SER A 604 -1.84 -4.16 30.99
C SER A 604 -3.17 -3.49 31.31
N LEU A 605 -3.86 -2.98 30.30
CA LEU A 605 -5.17 -2.34 30.45
C LEU A 605 -6.24 -3.34 30.95
N LEU A 606 -6.26 -4.55 30.38
CA LEU A 606 -7.30 -5.54 30.69
C LEU A 606 -7.04 -6.31 32.00
N HIS A 607 -5.75 -6.52 32.36
CA HIS A 607 -5.43 -7.49 33.41
C HIS A 607 -4.66 -6.94 34.61
N ASN A 608 -4.10 -5.73 34.53
CA ASN A 608 -3.31 -5.17 35.63
C ASN A 608 -4.05 -4.09 36.43
N ASN A 609 -5.13 -3.50 35.92
CA ASN A 609 -5.93 -2.47 36.63
C ASN A 609 -7.24 -3.08 37.11
N ALA A 610 -7.24 -3.61 38.33
CA ALA A 610 -8.43 -4.27 38.93
C ALA A 610 -9.63 -3.34 39.19
N ASP A 611 -9.42 -2.02 39.26
CA ASP A 611 -10.45 -1.05 39.67
C ASP A 611 -11.07 -0.26 38.50
N ASP A 612 -10.55 -0.37 37.27
CA ASP A 612 -11.01 0.44 36.13
C ASP A 612 -11.24 -0.43 34.89
N SER A 613 -12.39 -1.12 34.85
CA SER A 613 -12.74 -1.95 33.68
C SER A 613 -12.98 -1.07 32.46
N ALA A 614 -12.22 -1.29 31.38
CA ALA A 614 -12.38 -0.56 30.12
C ALA A 614 -13.83 -0.68 29.60
N PRO A 615 -14.54 0.43 29.32
CA PRO A 615 -15.92 0.40 28.85
C PRO A 615 -16.01 -0.21 27.45
N TRP A 616 -17.18 -0.78 27.09
CA TRP A 616 -17.40 -1.44 25.80
C TRP A 616 -17.01 -0.59 24.61
N ARG A 617 -17.36 0.70 24.62
CA ARG A 617 -17.01 1.64 23.55
C ARG A 617 -15.48 1.67 23.29
N LEU A 618 -14.67 1.64 24.31
CA LEU A 618 -13.22 1.59 24.18
C LEU A 618 -12.77 0.23 23.65
N ARG A 619 -13.32 -0.87 24.18
CA ARG A 619 -13.00 -2.23 23.72
C ARG A 619 -13.37 -2.44 22.26
N HIS A 620 -14.53 -1.94 21.83
CA HIS A 620 -14.94 -1.95 20.42
C HIS A 620 -14.02 -1.11 19.53
N LYS A 621 -13.64 0.10 19.98
CA LYS A 621 -12.68 0.96 19.29
C LYS A 621 -11.33 0.24 19.09
N ILE A 622 -10.84 -0.46 20.11
CA ILE A 622 -9.61 -1.27 20.08
C ILE A 622 -9.76 -2.40 19.06
N ALA A 623 -10.84 -3.15 19.11
CA ALA A 623 -11.10 -4.24 18.16
C ALA A 623 -11.12 -3.73 16.72
N LEU A 624 -11.88 -2.65 16.45
CA LEU A 624 -12.01 -2.08 15.11
C LEU A 624 -10.70 -1.53 14.56
N GLY A 625 -9.91 -0.82 15.38
CA GLY A 625 -8.62 -0.28 14.95
C GLY A 625 -7.58 -1.38 14.70
N THR A 626 -7.53 -2.40 15.55
CA THR A 626 -6.67 -3.58 15.33
C THR A 626 -7.06 -4.34 14.07
N ALA A 627 -8.37 -4.52 13.84
CA ALA A 627 -8.85 -5.15 12.60
C ALA A 627 -8.47 -4.35 11.36
N ARG A 628 -8.53 -3.00 11.40
CA ARG A 628 -8.08 -2.11 10.31
C ARG A 628 -6.59 -2.24 10.04
N ALA A 629 -5.77 -2.33 11.09
CA ALA A 629 -4.33 -2.55 10.98
C ALA A 629 -4.02 -3.86 10.23
N LEU A 630 -4.62 -4.97 10.68
CA LEU A 630 -4.44 -6.28 10.03
C LEU A 630 -5.02 -6.31 8.61
N ALA A 631 -6.18 -5.70 8.38
CA ALA A 631 -6.76 -5.59 7.04
C ALA A 631 -5.84 -4.81 6.08
N PHE A 632 -5.18 -3.76 6.57
CA PHE A 632 -4.20 -3.01 5.78
C PHE A 632 -2.94 -3.86 5.49
N LEU A 633 -2.41 -4.60 6.45
CA LEU A 633 -1.27 -5.51 6.22
C LEU A 633 -1.62 -6.61 5.21
N HIS A 634 -2.84 -7.19 5.30
CA HIS A 634 -3.27 -8.30 4.46
C HIS A 634 -3.65 -7.86 3.03
N HIS A 635 -4.25 -6.67 2.86
CA HIS A 635 -4.86 -6.25 1.61
C HIS A 635 -4.31 -4.92 1.06
N GLY A 636 -3.71 -4.08 1.90
CA GLY A 636 -3.10 -2.81 1.52
C GLY A 636 -1.60 -2.89 1.24
N CYS A 637 -0.92 -3.94 1.72
CA CYS A 637 0.49 -4.17 1.45
C CYS A 637 0.69 -5.09 0.24
N ILE A 638 1.69 -4.81 -0.58
CA ILE A 638 2.07 -5.61 -1.74
C ILE A 638 3.53 -6.02 -1.62
N PRO A 639 3.80 -7.34 -1.54
CA PRO A 639 2.87 -8.43 -1.32
C PRO A 639 2.19 -8.35 0.05
N PRO A 640 1.06 -9.06 0.25
CA PRO A 640 0.39 -9.16 1.54
C PRO A 640 1.37 -9.50 2.66
N MET A 641 1.18 -8.87 3.80
CA MET A 641 2.07 -9.04 4.95
C MET A 641 1.34 -9.75 6.07
N VAL A 642 1.94 -10.85 6.54
CA VAL A 642 1.52 -11.53 7.75
C VAL A 642 2.11 -10.78 8.95
N HIS A 643 1.28 -10.51 9.95
CA HIS A 643 1.75 -9.96 11.22
C HIS A 643 2.51 -11.02 12.02
N GLY A 644 1.90 -12.16 12.25
CA GLY A 644 2.46 -13.37 12.85
C GLY A 644 2.48 -13.39 14.38
N GLU A 645 2.18 -12.26 15.05
CA GLU A 645 2.15 -12.16 16.52
C GLU A 645 1.11 -11.14 17.02
N ALA A 646 -0.12 -11.17 16.46
CA ALA A 646 -1.20 -10.29 16.90
C ALA A 646 -1.79 -10.77 18.23
N LYS A 647 -1.51 -10.04 19.33
CA LYS A 647 -1.97 -10.37 20.69
C LYS A 647 -2.10 -9.11 21.54
N ALA A 648 -2.73 -9.19 22.71
CA ALA A 648 -2.94 -8.02 23.58
C ALA A 648 -1.63 -7.29 23.96
N ALA A 649 -0.51 -8.00 24.10
CA ALA A 649 0.79 -7.41 24.38
C ALA A 649 1.37 -6.56 23.24
N THR A 650 0.99 -6.81 21.98
CA THR A 650 1.46 -6.07 20.81
C THR A 650 0.49 -4.94 20.36
N ILE A 651 -0.65 -4.80 21.03
CA ILE A 651 -1.62 -3.72 20.80
C ILE A 651 -1.39 -2.62 21.83
N TRP A 652 -1.01 -1.45 21.36
CA TRP A 652 -0.72 -0.28 22.19
C TRP A 652 -1.79 0.80 22.01
N LEU A 653 -2.07 1.56 23.06
CA LEU A 653 -3.03 2.65 23.07
C LEU A 653 -2.26 3.96 23.26
N ASP A 654 -2.41 4.88 22.33
CA ASP A 654 -1.83 6.22 22.43
C ASP A 654 -2.62 7.11 23.45
N SER A 655 -2.15 8.33 23.69
CA SER A 655 -2.77 9.27 24.61
C SER A 655 -4.23 9.62 24.29
N SER A 656 -4.67 9.38 23.04
CA SER A 656 -6.06 9.53 22.58
C SER A 656 -6.87 8.24 22.63
N GLN A 657 -6.29 7.18 23.22
CA GLN A 657 -6.85 5.83 23.26
C GLN A 657 -7.10 5.23 21.87
N GLU A 658 -6.29 5.62 20.87
CA GLU A 658 -6.29 4.97 19.56
C GLU A 658 -5.41 3.73 19.59
N PRO A 659 -5.90 2.57 19.13
CA PRO A 659 -5.09 1.35 19.10
C PRO A 659 -4.08 1.41 17.96
N ARG A 660 -2.85 0.98 18.27
CA ARG A 660 -1.75 0.84 17.33
C ARG A 660 -1.10 -0.52 17.50
N LEU A 661 -1.06 -1.29 16.43
CA LEU A 661 -0.47 -2.63 16.41
C LEU A 661 1.02 -2.54 16.10
N ALA A 662 1.86 -3.09 16.99
CA ALA A 662 3.32 -3.12 16.85
C ALA A 662 3.83 -4.48 16.36
N ASP A 663 5.12 -4.59 16.08
CA ASP A 663 5.86 -5.83 15.78
C ASP A 663 5.45 -6.54 14.47
N PHE A 664 4.73 -5.87 13.58
CA PHE A 664 4.29 -6.47 12.33
C PHE A 664 5.46 -6.86 11.42
N GLY A 665 5.37 -8.05 10.82
CA GLY A 665 6.32 -8.57 9.85
C GLY A 665 7.67 -9.02 10.42
N LEU A 666 7.94 -8.88 11.72
CA LEU A 666 9.20 -9.30 12.36
C LEU A 666 9.37 -10.83 12.38
N VAL A 667 8.27 -11.57 12.40
CA VAL A 667 8.30 -13.05 12.41
C VAL A 667 9.05 -13.62 11.21
N LYS A 668 9.06 -12.94 10.06
CA LYS A 668 9.86 -13.32 8.88
C LYS A 668 11.37 -13.14 9.05
N LEU A 669 11.80 -12.46 10.11
CA LEU A 669 13.21 -12.28 10.45
C LEU A 669 13.70 -13.33 11.45
N LEU A 670 12.80 -14.21 11.92
CA LEU A 670 13.12 -15.33 12.79
C LEU A 670 13.33 -16.59 11.95
N ASP A 671 14.19 -17.50 12.39
CA ASP A 671 14.37 -18.82 11.76
C ASP A 671 13.17 -19.74 12.02
N GLU A 672 12.88 -20.61 11.04
CA GLU A 672 11.87 -21.67 11.16
C GLU A 672 12.27 -22.77 12.18
N GLU A 673 13.53 -22.79 12.64
CA GLU A 673 14.09 -23.80 13.53
C GLU A 673 14.33 -23.29 14.97
N PHE A 674 13.39 -22.59 15.58
CA PHE A 674 13.39 -22.48 17.05
C PHE A 674 12.40 -23.48 17.66
N PRO A 675 12.78 -24.77 17.83
CA PRO A 675 11.99 -25.71 18.60
C PRO A 675 12.29 -25.43 20.09
N GLY A 676 11.46 -24.67 20.75
CA GLY A 676 11.68 -24.55 22.18
C GLY A 676 10.94 -23.50 22.98
N SER A 677 10.10 -22.67 22.40
CA SER A 677 9.13 -21.95 23.21
C SER A 677 7.72 -22.43 22.85
N GLU A 678 7.28 -23.50 23.48
CA GLU A 678 5.85 -23.74 23.69
C GLU A 678 5.30 -22.52 24.44
N SER A 679 5.07 -21.41 23.75
CA SER A 679 4.31 -20.32 24.34
C SER A 679 2.85 -20.74 24.31
N LEU A 680 2.40 -21.29 25.43
CA LEU A 680 0.99 -21.53 25.76
C LEU A 680 0.25 -20.20 25.95
N ASP A 681 0.50 -19.20 25.09
CA ASP A 681 -0.12 -17.87 25.20
C ASP A 681 -1.57 -17.81 24.71
N GLY A 682 -2.09 -18.94 24.20
CA GLY A 682 -3.47 -19.08 23.76
C GLY A 682 -3.85 -18.34 22.47
N TYR A 683 -2.94 -17.56 21.83
CA TYR A 683 -3.22 -16.87 20.58
C TYR A 683 -2.80 -17.65 19.32
N THR A 684 -2.06 -18.74 19.50
CA THR A 684 -1.55 -19.56 18.41
C THR A 684 -2.69 -20.36 17.76
N SER A 685 -2.75 -20.32 16.43
CA SER A 685 -3.78 -21.06 15.70
C SER A 685 -3.49 -22.57 15.66
N PRO A 686 -4.52 -23.44 15.51
CA PRO A 686 -4.34 -24.90 15.52
C PRO A 686 -3.40 -25.42 14.42
N GLU A 687 -3.33 -24.74 13.27
CA GLU A 687 -2.39 -25.07 12.20
C GLU A 687 -0.93 -24.71 12.55
N GLN A 688 -0.70 -23.63 13.30
CA GLN A 688 0.62 -23.23 13.75
C GLN A 688 1.14 -24.14 14.87
N GLU A 689 0.27 -24.66 15.76
CA GLU A 689 0.63 -25.67 16.73
C GLU A 689 1.16 -26.95 16.09
N ARG A 690 0.80 -27.22 14.83
CA ARG A 690 1.26 -28.35 14.03
C ARG A 690 2.52 -28.03 13.20
N ASN A 691 3.31 -27.04 13.59
CA ASN A 691 4.53 -26.60 12.92
C ASN A 691 4.31 -25.94 11.53
N ALA A 692 3.18 -25.25 11.30
CA ALA A 692 3.00 -24.44 10.10
C ALA A 692 3.53 -23.01 10.29
N SER A 693 4.13 -22.44 9.25
CA SER A 693 4.53 -21.03 9.24
C SER A 693 3.30 -20.11 9.36
N PRO A 694 3.42 -18.92 9.98
CA PRO A 694 2.31 -17.96 10.10
C PRO A 694 1.74 -17.57 8.74
N THR A 695 0.40 -17.52 8.66
CA THR A 695 -0.36 -17.17 7.45
C THR A 695 -1.31 -16.00 7.73
N LEU A 696 -1.96 -15.46 6.69
CA LEU A 696 -2.99 -14.42 6.86
C LEU A 696 -4.16 -14.95 7.70
N GLU A 697 -4.53 -16.22 7.50
CA GLU A 697 -5.61 -16.88 8.23
C GLU A 697 -5.23 -17.12 9.70
N SER A 698 -3.95 -17.33 10.02
CA SER A 698 -3.50 -17.43 11.41
C SER A 698 -3.57 -16.07 12.13
N ASP A 699 -3.30 -14.95 11.45
CA ASP A 699 -3.53 -13.62 12.01
C ASP A 699 -5.01 -13.36 12.31
N VAL A 700 -5.92 -13.86 11.45
CA VAL A 700 -7.37 -13.79 11.71
C VAL A 700 -7.75 -14.57 12.96
N TYR A 701 -7.16 -15.74 13.16
CA TYR A 701 -7.39 -16.52 14.38
C TYR A 701 -6.90 -15.76 15.64
N SER A 702 -5.67 -15.29 15.62
CA SER A 702 -5.09 -14.52 16.72
C SER A 702 -5.91 -13.26 17.04
N PHE A 703 -6.38 -12.54 16.00
CA PHE A 703 -7.33 -11.44 16.18
C PHE A 703 -8.65 -11.89 16.80
N GLY A 704 -9.17 -13.04 16.38
CA GLY A 704 -10.37 -13.65 16.99
C GLY A 704 -10.22 -13.87 18.47
N VAL A 705 -9.05 -14.36 18.93
CA VAL A 705 -8.72 -14.53 20.35
C VAL A 705 -8.69 -13.18 21.07
N VAL A 706 -8.03 -12.16 20.48
CA VAL A 706 -8.03 -10.78 21.05
C VAL A 706 -9.47 -10.25 21.20
N LEU A 707 -10.33 -10.48 20.22
CA LEU A 707 -11.72 -10.02 20.29
C LEU A 707 -12.49 -10.74 21.41
N LEU A 708 -12.28 -12.06 21.58
CA LEU A 708 -12.90 -12.82 22.66
C LEU A 708 -12.36 -12.39 24.04
N GLU A 709 -11.07 -12.06 24.14
CA GLU A 709 -10.46 -11.48 25.34
C GLU A 709 -11.08 -10.11 25.68
N LEU A 710 -11.23 -9.23 24.69
CA LEU A 710 -11.89 -7.92 24.84
C LEU A 710 -13.35 -8.05 25.32
N VAL A 711 -14.07 -9.05 24.85
CA VAL A 711 -15.48 -9.27 25.22
C VAL A 711 -15.61 -9.89 26.60
N SER A 712 -14.75 -10.85 26.94
CA SER A 712 -14.90 -11.66 28.15
C SER A 712 -14.11 -11.14 29.35
N GLY A 713 -13.06 -10.31 29.13
CA GLY A 713 -12.11 -9.90 30.14
C GLY A 713 -11.20 -11.05 30.64
N LYS A 714 -11.28 -12.24 30.03
CA LYS A 714 -10.51 -13.42 30.44
C LYS A 714 -9.22 -13.54 29.63
N LYS A 715 -8.17 -14.06 30.30
CA LYS A 715 -6.90 -14.36 29.64
C LYS A 715 -7.03 -15.54 28.66
N PRO A 716 -6.37 -15.53 27.52
CA PRO A 716 -6.42 -16.62 26.53
C PRO A 716 -5.83 -17.95 27.04
N GLU A 717 -4.83 -17.90 27.93
CA GLU A 717 -4.16 -19.06 28.56
C GLU A 717 -5.13 -19.99 29.34
N GLU A 718 -6.33 -19.51 29.66
CA GLU A 718 -7.38 -20.24 30.36
C GLU A 718 -8.34 -21.03 29.42
N ASP A 719 -7.89 -21.44 28.25
CA ASP A 719 -8.69 -22.15 27.24
C ASP A 719 -9.94 -21.33 26.76
N LEU A 720 -9.78 -20.03 26.66
CA LEU A 720 -10.79 -19.05 26.33
C LEU A 720 -11.58 -19.43 25.07
N VAL A 721 -10.89 -19.85 24.00
CA VAL A 721 -11.50 -20.15 22.70
C VAL A 721 -12.47 -21.32 22.82
N ASN A 722 -12.05 -22.45 23.41
CA ASN A 722 -12.90 -23.62 23.55
C ASN A 722 -14.07 -23.38 24.49
N TRP A 723 -13.85 -22.60 25.55
CA TRP A 723 -14.91 -22.21 26.46
C TRP A 723 -15.99 -21.38 25.76
N VAL A 724 -15.61 -20.31 25.01
CA VAL A 724 -16.58 -19.49 24.28
C VAL A 724 -17.27 -20.29 23.17
N ARG A 725 -16.53 -21.11 22.42
CA ARG A 725 -17.09 -21.97 21.38
C ARG A 725 -18.09 -22.98 21.95
N GLY A 726 -17.84 -23.50 23.13
CA GLY A 726 -18.76 -24.35 23.86
C GLY A 726 -20.07 -23.61 24.19
N LEU A 727 -19.98 -22.41 24.74
CA LEU A 727 -21.15 -21.58 25.08
C LEU A 727 -21.97 -21.21 23.83
N VAL A 728 -21.33 -20.81 22.75
CA VAL A 728 -22.01 -20.44 21.50
C VAL A 728 -22.75 -21.65 20.90
N ARG A 729 -22.14 -22.84 20.89
CA ARG A 729 -22.79 -24.09 20.41
C ARG A 729 -24.01 -24.48 21.26
N GLN A 730 -24.03 -24.11 22.52
CA GLN A 730 -25.16 -24.36 23.45
C GLN A 730 -26.22 -23.23 23.36
N GLY A 731 -26.07 -22.23 22.52
CA GLY A 731 -26.96 -21.06 22.46
C GLY A 731 -26.82 -20.12 23.66
N GLN A 732 -25.75 -20.23 24.42
CA GLN A 732 -25.48 -19.46 25.65
C GLN A 732 -24.35 -18.45 25.49
N GLY A 733 -24.11 -17.96 24.26
CA GLY A 733 -23.00 -17.04 23.93
C GLY A 733 -22.92 -15.79 24.83
N LEU A 734 -24.06 -15.29 25.28
CA LEU A 734 -24.13 -14.13 26.21
C LEU A 734 -23.44 -14.38 27.57
N ARG A 735 -23.23 -15.65 27.96
CA ARG A 735 -22.48 -15.97 29.17
C ARG A 735 -20.96 -15.71 29.05
N ALA A 736 -20.48 -15.58 27.83
CA ALA A 736 -19.09 -15.22 27.56
C ALA A 736 -18.77 -13.74 27.84
N ILE A 737 -19.77 -12.89 28.00
CA ILE A 737 -19.62 -11.45 28.21
C ILE A 737 -19.11 -11.18 29.64
N ASP A 738 -18.13 -10.26 29.72
CA ASP A 738 -17.59 -9.76 30.99
C ASP A 738 -18.75 -9.25 31.89
N PRO A 739 -18.87 -9.78 33.12
CA PRO A 739 -19.95 -9.37 34.01
C PRO A 739 -20.04 -7.87 34.28
N THR A 740 -18.92 -7.15 34.23
CA THR A 740 -18.86 -5.71 34.48
C THR A 740 -19.54 -4.88 33.37
N MET A 741 -19.70 -5.46 32.19
CA MET A 741 -20.32 -4.79 31.03
C MET A 741 -21.81 -5.08 30.87
N ARG A 742 -22.35 -6.14 31.51
CA ARG A 742 -23.71 -6.66 31.25
C ARG A 742 -24.85 -5.69 31.58
N GLU A 743 -24.64 -4.79 32.52
CA GLU A 743 -25.70 -3.85 32.97
C GLU A 743 -25.71 -2.53 32.19
N ILE A 744 -24.67 -2.26 31.39
CA ILE A 744 -24.39 -0.91 30.84
C ILE A 744 -24.58 -0.89 29.31
N VAL A 745 -24.52 -2.03 28.63
CA VAL A 745 -24.47 -2.13 27.15
C VAL A 745 -25.60 -3.00 26.61
N PRO A 746 -26.20 -2.66 25.44
CA PRO A 746 -27.14 -3.53 24.76
C PRO A 746 -26.50 -4.91 24.49
N GLU A 747 -27.15 -5.97 25.01
CA GLU A 747 -26.63 -7.35 24.87
C GLU A 747 -26.43 -7.77 23.40
N ASP A 748 -27.22 -7.23 22.49
CA ASP A 748 -27.17 -7.52 21.06
C ASP A 748 -25.85 -7.09 20.42
N GLU A 749 -25.28 -5.93 20.80
CA GLU A 749 -24.01 -5.43 20.24
C GLU A 749 -22.83 -6.33 20.62
N ILE A 750 -22.77 -6.72 21.91
CA ILE A 750 -21.66 -7.57 22.36
C ILE A 750 -21.86 -9.01 21.86
N ALA A 751 -23.11 -9.48 21.72
CA ALA A 751 -23.41 -10.78 21.14
C ALA A 751 -22.90 -10.92 19.71
N GLU A 752 -22.99 -9.85 18.90
CA GLU A 752 -22.41 -9.84 17.55
C GLU A 752 -20.88 -9.92 17.59
N ALA A 753 -20.23 -9.22 18.53
CA ALA A 753 -18.77 -9.32 18.70
C ALA A 753 -18.34 -10.75 19.11
N VAL A 754 -19.12 -11.45 19.97
CA VAL A 754 -18.87 -12.86 20.31
C VAL A 754 -18.96 -13.74 19.04
N LYS A 755 -19.97 -13.51 18.18
CA LYS A 755 -20.14 -14.27 16.93
C LYS A 755 -18.95 -14.01 15.98
N ILE A 756 -18.49 -12.77 15.84
CA ILE A 756 -17.31 -12.45 15.02
C ILE A 756 -16.07 -13.18 15.56
N GLY A 757 -15.83 -13.14 16.87
CA GLY A 757 -14.74 -13.87 17.52
C GLY A 757 -14.83 -15.38 17.28
N TYR A 758 -16.04 -15.95 17.39
CA TYR A 758 -16.30 -17.36 17.08
C TYR A 758 -15.97 -17.74 15.63
N LEU A 759 -16.31 -16.87 14.65
CA LEU A 759 -16.01 -17.09 13.24
C LEU A 759 -14.50 -17.00 12.97
N CYS A 760 -13.85 -16.00 13.54
CA CYS A 760 -12.39 -15.80 13.38
C CYS A 760 -11.58 -16.95 13.96
N THR A 761 -12.04 -17.57 15.07
CA THR A 761 -11.36 -18.70 15.72
C THR A 761 -11.77 -20.07 15.17
N ALA A 762 -12.30 -20.16 13.95
CA ALA A 762 -12.63 -21.44 13.33
C ALA A 762 -11.41 -22.36 13.19
N ASP A 763 -11.60 -23.68 13.47
CA ASP A 763 -10.52 -24.67 13.44
C ASP A 763 -9.87 -24.82 12.06
N LEU A 764 -10.67 -24.61 11.00
CA LEU A 764 -10.25 -24.71 9.60
C LEU A 764 -9.96 -23.29 9.04
N PRO A 765 -8.72 -22.98 8.61
CA PRO A 765 -8.31 -21.65 8.17
C PRO A 765 -9.24 -21.03 7.10
N TRP A 766 -9.65 -21.81 6.10
CA TRP A 766 -10.52 -21.35 5.01
C TRP A 766 -11.98 -21.05 5.41
N LYS A 767 -12.39 -21.36 6.65
CA LYS A 767 -13.69 -20.98 7.22
C LYS A 767 -13.66 -19.66 7.95
N ARG A 768 -12.49 -19.09 8.16
CA ARG A 768 -12.32 -17.79 8.82
C ARG A 768 -12.63 -16.67 7.83
N PRO A 769 -13.29 -15.59 8.25
CA PRO A 769 -13.49 -14.42 7.42
C PRO A 769 -12.14 -13.74 7.11
N THR A 770 -12.05 -12.96 6.03
CA THR A 770 -10.90 -12.08 5.80
C THR A 770 -10.94 -10.90 6.78
N MET A 771 -9.78 -10.29 7.08
CA MET A 771 -9.76 -9.12 7.98
C MET A 771 -10.57 -7.93 7.42
N GLN A 772 -10.72 -7.82 6.12
CA GLN A 772 -11.58 -6.80 5.50
C GLN A 772 -13.06 -7.06 5.79
N GLN A 773 -13.50 -8.32 5.74
CA GLN A 773 -14.86 -8.71 6.16
C GLN A 773 -15.07 -8.47 7.66
N VAL A 774 -14.07 -8.80 8.50
CA VAL A 774 -14.11 -8.53 9.94
C VAL A 774 -14.29 -7.03 10.24
N VAL A 775 -13.56 -6.16 9.53
CA VAL A 775 -13.74 -4.70 9.64
C VAL A 775 -15.16 -4.28 9.27
N GLY A 776 -15.76 -4.88 8.23
CA GLY A 776 -17.16 -4.65 7.86
C GLY A 776 -18.10 -5.00 9.01
N LEU A 777 -18.02 -6.25 9.51
CA LEU A 777 -18.86 -6.74 10.60
C LEU A 777 -18.72 -5.92 11.90
N LEU A 778 -17.49 -5.50 12.25
CA LEU A 778 -17.27 -4.65 13.43
C LEU A 778 -17.81 -3.22 13.26
N LYS A 779 -17.85 -2.67 12.03
CA LYS A 779 -18.45 -1.36 11.75
C LYS A 779 -19.97 -1.38 11.89
N ASP A 780 -20.59 -2.53 11.62
CA ASP A 780 -22.05 -2.70 11.76
C ASP A 780 -22.47 -2.71 13.24
N ILE A 781 -21.55 -3.06 14.15
CA ILE A 781 -21.68 -2.82 15.59
C ILE A 781 -21.38 -1.35 15.85
N SER A 782 -22.39 -0.50 15.96
CA SER A 782 -22.25 0.94 16.21
C SER A 782 -22.66 1.25 17.64
N PRO A 783 -21.72 1.35 18.61
CA PRO A 783 -22.05 1.70 19.97
C PRO A 783 -22.67 3.12 20.03
N ASN A 784 -23.94 3.20 20.30
CA ASN A 784 -24.73 4.43 20.30
C ASN A 784 -24.63 5.26 21.60
N TYR A 785 -23.49 5.19 22.33
CA TYR A 785 -23.35 5.88 23.62
C TYR A 785 -22.12 6.78 23.72
#